data_2e02e25bb85cf87965dea4d486b81ca2
#
_entry.id   2e02e25bb85cf87965dea4d486b81ca2
#
_cell.length_a   1.000
_cell.length_b   1.000
_cell.length_c   1.000
_cell.angle_alpha   90.00
_cell.angle_beta   90.00
_cell.angle_gamma   90.00
#
_symmetry.space_group_name_H-M   'P 1'
#
loop_
_entity.id
_entity.type
_entity.pdbx_description
1 polymer ?
#
loop_
_entity_poly.entity_id
_entity_poly.type
_entity_poly.pdbx_seq_one_letter_code
_entity_poly.pdbx_strand_id
1 'polypeptide(L)'
;MKKLILLDAYALIYRAFYALMRSPRINSKGFNTSTIMGFVNTLNDILEKEHPTHIAIAFDPHGPTFRHEAYPAYKAQRDKTPEGIQESVPIIKDIIKAYGITIFEESGYEADDVIGTLATQAAEKGFETYMVTPDKDYCQLVTDHIHIIHPSHGKNNAEILGPADVIEKYGLTRPSQVIDMLGLMGDAVDNVPGCPGVGQKTAVNLIQQFGSIEGIYQHLDDIKGKLKEKIAESKEQVLFSKFLVTIKTDVPLIWDEDKLLQKKRNDLELKRIFSELEFRTLMKKMLGETVTEKREKNEAVQLDLFASVVSSPQENEKEEILRGDISSADSFKSIEEEKDIADFIQKICAEKSVGFSLATTSSSALDAEIIGIGFSSAHEGCCYLSFTGNEEERSRKLESCRVFFENKSSLKICFDMKSILLNLSRYKIPLWGQCFDIQLAHYVIQPEQRHSLPYLAENYLHFSPINIEDAFTTAKEKNLWNMEQVSAARRASYTTQRADICRLLKDILESELKANNGLSLFEDIEMPLVPVLAEMECNGVRVDIPTLKEISTQLNERMKGYEATIYQMAGQPFNISSPRQVGEILFDVMQLDSKAKRTKSGQYETSESVLTALKGKHPIVENILSYRGLKKLLTTYVDALPHLVNPHTGHIHTTFHQALTATGRLSCSNPNLQNIPVRGEDGKEIRKAFIPDEGCEFFSADYSQIELRILAHLSQDQQMIHAFQDGYDIHAATAAKIYHKPLDSVTADERRKAKTANFGIVYGITTFGLSERIGVSRSEAKELIDNYFLTFPHIKEYIEKVTDTARQQGYVETIFHRRRYLPDINSRNAVVRNFAERNAVNAPIQGSAADIIKLAMIRIARRFKEEGLRSQMILQVHDELNFSVYPEEKDKVESIVTYEMAQACRLDVPLVADCGWGNNWLEAH
;
A
#
# COMPACT_ATOMS: atom_id res chain seq x y z
N MET A 1 -41.13 -9.52 -16.39
CA MET A 1 -41.30 -8.47 -15.41
C MET A 1 -40.36 -7.36 -15.84
N LYS A 2 -40.79 -6.08 -15.91
CA LYS A 2 -39.92 -4.97 -16.29
C LYS A 2 -39.05 -4.62 -15.08
N LYS A 3 -37.72 -4.69 -15.24
CA LYS A 3 -36.75 -4.41 -14.18
C LYS A 3 -35.97 -3.13 -14.52
N LEU A 4 -36.08 -2.09 -13.68
CA LEU A 4 -35.38 -0.82 -13.81
C LEU A 4 -34.28 -0.73 -12.78
N ILE A 5 -33.06 -0.38 -13.23
CA ILE A 5 -31.93 -0.05 -12.32
C ILE A 5 -31.58 1.43 -12.46
N LEU A 6 -31.53 2.13 -11.34
CA LEU A 6 -31.17 3.55 -11.25
C LEU A 6 -29.89 3.67 -10.40
N LEU A 7 -28.86 4.29 -10.96
CA LEU A 7 -27.56 4.42 -10.28
C LEU A 7 -27.28 5.88 -9.91
N ASP A 8 -26.85 6.08 -8.67
CA ASP A 8 -26.28 7.33 -8.20
C ASP A 8 -24.81 7.40 -8.62
N ALA A 9 -24.50 8.27 -9.58
CA ALA A 9 -23.17 8.33 -10.17
C ALA A 9 -22.09 8.73 -9.17
N TYR A 10 -22.30 9.86 -8.46
CA TYR A 10 -21.29 10.38 -7.54
C TYR A 10 -21.06 9.47 -6.34
N ALA A 11 -22.09 8.86 -5.79
CA ALA A 11 -21.96 7.89 -4.71
C ALA A 11 -21.05 6.71 -5.12
N LEU A 12 -21.16 6.19 -6.35
CA LEU A 12 -20.32 5.13 -6.88
C LEU A 12 -18.91 5.61 -7.25
N ILE A 13 -18.77 6.81 -7.82
CA ILE A 13 -17.49 7.43 -8.19
C ILE A 13 -16.64 7.70 -6.94
N TYR A 14 -17.20 8.33 -5.90
CA TYR A 14 -16.51 8.57 -4.65
C TYR A 14 -16.09 7.26 -3.98
N ARG A 15 -16.97 6.25 -3.99
CA ARG A 15 -16.65 4.91 -3.49
C ARG A 15 -15.46 4.30 -4.22
N ALA A 16 -15.44 4.36 -5.55
CA ALA A 16 -14.34 3.84 -6.37
C ALA A 16 -13.03 4.58 -6.10
N PHE A 17 -13.07 5.91 -5.99
CA PHE A 17 -11.93 6.75 -5.67
C PHE A 17 -11.28 6.37 -4.33
N TYR A 18 -12.06 6.32 -3.25
CA TYR A 18 -11.52 6.01 -1.92
C TYR A 18 -11.09 4.55 -1.76
N ALA A 19 -11.72 3.61 -2.46
CA ALA A 19 -11.34 2.19 -2.41
C ALA A 19 -9.93 1.95 -2.99
N LEU A 20 -9.53 2.70 -4.01
CA LEU A 20 -8.27 2.53 -4.73
C LEU A 20 -7.23 3.63 -4.44
N MET A 21 -7.55 4.58 -3.56
CA MET A 21 -6.67 5.71 -3.22
C MET A 21 -5.29 5.28 -2.69
N ARG A 22 -5.22 4.16 -1.95
CA ARG A 22 -3.96 3.64 -1.38
C ARG A 22 -3.09 2.86 -2.39
N SER A 23 -3.63 2.50 -3.54
CA SER A 23 -2.94 1.74 -4.58
C SER A 23 -3.45 2.21 -5.94
N PRO A 24 -3.13 3.44 -6.35
CA PRO A 24 -3.63 4.04 -7.57
C PRO A 24 -3.11 3.29 -8.80
N ARG A 25 -3.93 3.21 -9.84
CA ARG A 25 -3.55 2.72 -11.16
C ARG A 25 -3.31 3.92 -12.06
N ILE A 26 -2.07 4.08 -12.46
CA ILE A 26 -1.63 5.18 -13.31
C ILE A 26 -1.29 4.59 -14.67
N ASN A 27 -1.82 5.16 -15.76
CA ASN A 27 -1.47 4.74 -17.12
C ASN A 27 -0.10 5.31 -17.54
N SER A 28 0.42 4.89 -18.70
CA SER A 28 1.71 5.33 -19.24
C SER A 28 1.86 6.85 -19.43
N LYS A 29 0.72 7.57 -19.50
CA LYS A 29 0.66 9.04 -19.62
C LYS A 29 0.61 9.75 -18.27
N GLY A 30 0.74 9.04 -17.14
CA GLY A 30 0.68 9.61 -15.78
C GLY A 30 -0.73 9.89 -15.27
N PHE A 31 -1.79 9.49 -16.00
CA PHE A 31 -3.17 9.71 -15.60
C PHE A 31 -3.66 8.61 -14.65
N ASN A 32 -4.29 9.02 -13.52
CA ASN A 32 -4.85 8.08 -12.55
C ASN A 32 -6.19 7.51 -13.02
N THR A 33 -6.20 6.27 -13.47
CA THR A 33 -7.37 5.58 -14.01
C THR A 33 -8.19 4.80 -12.98
N SER A 34 -7.78 4.82 -11.70
CA SER A 34 -8.36 3.99 -10.63
C SER A 34 -9.86 4.21 -10.46
N THR A 35 -10.28 5.46 -10.40
CA THR A 35 -11.69 5.85 -10.20
C THR A 35 -12.56 5.32 -11.32
N ILE A 36 -12.10 5.50 -12.58
CA ILE A 36 -12.81 5.05 -13.77
C ILE A 36 -12.93 3.53 -13.79
N MET A 37 -11.83 2.83 -13.50
CA MET A 37 -11.83 1.37 -13.44
C MET A 37 -12.76 0.82 -12.36
N GLY A 38 -12.75 1.41 -11.17
CA GLY A 38 -13.62 1.01 -10.07
C GLY A 38 -15.10 1.21 -10.39
N PHE A 39 -15.44 2.33 -11.05
CA PHE A 39 -16.79 2.61 -11.53
C PHE A 39 -17.24 1.61 -12.60
N VAL A 40 -16.41 1.38 -13.63
CA VAL A 40 -16.73 0.43 -14.74
C VAL A 40 -16.88 -1.00 -14.22
N ASN A 41 -16.05 -1.45 -13.30
CA ASN A 41 -16.20 -2.77 -12.67
C ASN A 41 -17.53 -2.88 -11.92
N THR A 42 -17.91 -1.87 -11.15
CA THR A 42 -19.18 -1.86 -10.42
C THR A 42 -20.37 -1.88 -11.39
N LEU A 43 -20.31 -1.09 -12.48
CA LEU A 43 -21.34 -1.08 -13.51
C LEU A 43 -21.48 -2.46 -14.19
N ASN A 44 -20.37 -3.09 -14.55
CA ASN A 44 -20.38 -4.42 -15.16
C ASN A 44 -20.94 -5.48 -14.22
N ASP A 45 -20.55 -5.46 -12.95
CA ASP A 45 -21.05 -6.39 -11.94
C ASP A 45 -22.57 -6.29 -11.79
N ILE A 46 -23.11 -5.07 -11.85
CA ILE A 46 -24.56 -4.82 -11.79
C ILE A 46 -25.24 -5.36 -13.04
N LEU A 47 -24.72 -5.06 -14.23
CA LEU A 47 -25.28 -5.52 -15.50
C LEU A 47 -25.24 -7.06 -15.61
N GLU A 48 -24.15 -7.69 -15.18
CA GLU A 48 -23.96 -9.15 -15.23
C GLU A 48 -24.82 -9.91 -14.21
N LYS A 49 -25.09 -9.33 -13.03
CA LYS A 49 -25.84 -10.02 -11.96
C LYS A 49 -27.35 -9.74 -12.03
N GLU A 50 -27.70 -8.51 -12.32
CA GLU A 50 -29.09 -8.05 -12.19
C GLU A 50 -29.90 -8.14 -13.49
N HIS A 51 -29.24 -8.26 -14.64
CA HIS A 51 -29.87 -8.37 -15.96
C HIS A 51 -31.04 -7.39 -16.17
N PRO A 52 -30.81 -6.05 -16.03
CA PRO A 52 -31.90 -5.08 -16.15
C PRO A 52 -32.49 -5.03 -17.54
N THR A 53 -33.78 -4.78 -17.62
CA THR A 53 -34.44 -4.43 -18.92
C THR A 53 -34.32 -2.94 -19.20
N HIS A 54 -34.26 -2.13 -18.13
CA HIS A 54 -34.16 -0.67 -18.17
C HIS A 54 -33.10 -0.20 -17.18
N ILE A 55 -32.34 0.84 -17.55
CA ILE A 55 -31.26 1.38 -16.73
C ILE A 55 -31.05 2.87 -17.02
N ALA A 56 -30.76 3.61 -15.96
CA ALA A 56 -30.32 5.00 -16.06
C ALA A 56 -29.34 5.36 -14.93
N ILE A 57 -28.56 6.41 -15.16
CA ILE A 57 -27.60 6.94 -14.20
C ILE A 57 -27.86 8.43 -14.00
N ALA A 58 -27.99 8.86 -12.74
CA ALA A 58 -28.18 10.26 -12.40
C ALA A 58 -26.87 10.89 -11.86
N PHE A 59 -26.60 12.11 -12.28
CA PHE A 59 -25.53 12.97 -11.80
C PHE A 59 -26.08 14.22 -11.11
N ASP A 60 -25.40 14.69 -10.07
CA ASP A 60 -25.67 16.01 -9.53
C ASP A 60 -25.27 17.09 -10.55
N PRO A 61 -26.07 18.14 -10.74
CA PRO A 61 -25.77 19.20 -11.68
C PRO A 61 -24.67 20.12 -11.18
N HIS A 62 -24.04 20.85 -12.08
CA HIS A 62 -23.18 21.96 -11.72
C HIS A 62 -24.03 23.18 -11.31
N GLY A 63 -24.00 23.55 -10.04
CA GLY A 63 -24.64 24.72 -9.53
C GLY A 63 -25.51 24.49 -8.28
N PRO A 64 -26.16 25.55 -7.75
CA PRO A 64 -26.98 25.40 -6.57
C PRO A 64 -28.28 24.65 -6.90
N THR A 65 -28.77 23.87 -5.94
CA THR A 65 -30.06 23.20 -5.97
C THR A 65 -31.07 23.97 -5.12
N PHE A 66 -32.35 23.62 -5.20
CA PHE A 66 -33.41 24.27 -4.40
C PHE A 66 -33.08 24.21 -2.88
N ARG A 67 -32.35 23.20 -2.41
CA ARG A 67 -31.90 23.10 -1.01
C ARG A 67 -30.85 24.17 -0.69
N HIS A 68 -29.93 24.47 -1.61
CA HIS A 68 -28.95 25.53 -1.43
C HIS A 68 -29.59 26.93 -1.46
N GLU A 69 -30.64 27.11 -2.29
CA GLU A 69 -31.40 28.35 -2.31
C GLU A 69 -32.17 28.58 -1.00
N ALA A 70 -32.76 27.51 -0.45
CA ALA A 70 -33.47 27.56 0.82
C ALA A 70 -32.53 27.66 2.04
N TYR A 71 -31.33 27.05 1.96
CA TYR A 71 -30.35 27.01 3.05
C TYR A 71 -28.92 27.11 2.50
N PRO A 72 -28.35 28.34 2.41
CA PRO A 72 -26.99 28.52 1.88
C PRO A 72 -25.87 27.75 2.62
N ALA A 73 -26.15 27.34 3.88
CA ALA A 73 -25.23 26.51 4.66
C ALA A 73 -25.33 24.99 4.37
N TYR A 74 -26.29 24.57 3.54
CA TYR A 74 -26.45 23.15 3.15
C TYR A 74 -25.19 22.66 2.44
N LYS A 75 -24.65 21.54 2.90
CA LYS A 75 -23.41 20.93 2.36
C LYS A 75 -22.15 21.84 2.37
N ALA A 76 -22.22 23.04 3.03
CA ALA A 76 -21.10 24.01 3.05
C ALA A 76 -19.82 23.46 3.75
N GLN A 77 -19.96 22.40 4.53
CA GLN A 77 -18.84 21.76 5.22
C GLN A 77 -18.17 20.64 4.40
N ARG A 78 -18.74 20.30 3.24
CA ARG A 78 -18.14 19.29 2.34
C ARG A 78 -16.86 19.85 1.73
N ASP A 79 -15.80 19.02 1.75
CA ASP A 79 -14.56 19.33 1.05
C ASP A 79 -14.82 19.47 -0.46
N LYS A 80 -13.97 20.26 -1.12
CA LYS A 80 -14.00 20.37 -2.59
C LYS A 80 -13.78 18.98 -3.20
N THR A 81 -14.52 18.68 -4.27
CA THR A 81 -14.37 17.44 -5.02
C THR A 81 -12.90 17.21 -5.37
N PRO A 82 -12.32 16.04 -5.03
CA PRO A 82 -10.94 15.70 -5.37
C PRO A 82 -10.65 15.85 -6.88
N GLU A 83 -9.46 16.35 -7.22
CA GLU A 83 -9.05 16.58 -8.61
C GLU A 83 -9.16 15.31 -9.48
N GLY A 84 -8.73 14.15 -8.96
CA GLY A 84 -8.86 12.88 -9.67
C GLY A 84 -10.30 12.44 -9.94
N ILE A 85 -11.29 12.91 -9.16
CA ILE A 85 -12.71 12.72 -9.48
C ILE A 85 -13.13 13.68 -10.58
N GLN A 86 -12.74 14.97 -10.48
CA GLN A 86 -13.10 15.97 -11.48
C GLN A 86 -12.59 15.59 -12.88
N GLU A 87 -11.38 15.05 -12.98
CA GLU A 87 -10.78 14.58 -14.22
C GLU A 87 -11.45 13.29 -14.75
N SER A 88 -11.92 12.42 -13.84
CA SER A 88 -12.54 11.14 -14.19
C SER A 88 -13.98 11.27 -14.69
N VAL A 89 -14.74 12.25 -14.20
CA VAL A 89 -16.19 12.39 -14.50
C VAL A 89 -16.50 12.52 -15.98
N PRO A 90 -15.80 13.37 -16.78
CA PRO A 90 -16.06 13.46 -18.22
C PRO A 90 -15.90 12.12 -18.94
N ILE A 91 -14.82 11.40 -18.61
CA ILE A 91 -14.50 10.10 -19.22
C ILE A 91 -15.55 9.04 -18.80
N ILE A 92 -15.97 9.05 -17.54
CA ILE A 92 -17.04 8.17 -17.05
C ILE A 92 -18.34 8.43 -17.80
N LYS A 93 -18.72 9.70 -18.04
CA LYS A 93 -19.90 10.06 -18.82
C LYS A 93 -19.81 9.52 -20.26
N ASP A 94 -18.65 9.58 -20.89
CA ASP A 94 -18.46 9.06 -22.24
C ASP A 94 -18.53 7.52 -22.27
N ILE A 95 -18.00 6.85 -21.25
CA ILE A 95 -18.14 5.40 -21.07
C ILE A 95 -19.63 5.03 -20.91
N ILE A 96 -20.37 5.72 -20.06
CA ILE A 96 -21.83 5.49 -19.85
C ILE A 96 -22.60 5.62 -21.17
N LYS A 97 -22.31 6.67 -21.95
CA LYS A 97 -22.91 6.84 -23.29
C LYS A 97 -22.55 5.68 -24.23
N ALA A 98 -21.30 5.22 -24.20
CA ALA A 98 -20.87 4.08 -25.00
C ALA A 98 -21.54 2.75 -24.56
N TYR A 99 -21.93 2.61 -23.27
CA TYR A 99 -22.80 1.51 -22.82
C TYR A 99 -24.24 1.64 -23.30
N GLY A 100 -24.61 2.75 -23.94
CA GLY A 100 -26.00 3.02 -24.37
C GLY A 100 -26.93 3.36 -23.22
N ILE A 101 -26.37 3.78 -22.06
CA ILE A 101 -27.14 4.10 -20.85
C ILE A 101 -27.44 5.61 -20.83
N THR A 102 -28.69 5.96 -20.50
CA THR A 102 -29.11 7.36 -20.40
C THR A 102 -28.58 8.00 -19.13
N ILE A 103 -28.03 9.20 -19.28
CA ILE A 103 -27.58 10.06 -18.17
C ILE A 103 -28.66 11.09 -17.91
N PHE A 104 -29.05 11.26 -16.65
CA PHE A 104 -29.89 12.36 -16.16
C PHE A 104 -29.05 13.31 -15.33
N GLU A 105 -29.21 14.59 -15.56
CA GLU A 105 -28.56 15.70 -14.86
C GLU A 105 -29.48 16.93 -14.97
N GLU A 106 -30.27 17.20 -13.90
CA GLU A 106 -31.31 18.20 -13.92
C GLU A 106 -30.94 19.43 -13.09
N SER A 107 -30.91 20.60 -13.69
CA SER A 107 -30.58 21.84 -13.01
C SER A 107 -31.55 22.14 -11.86
N GLY A 108 -31.00 22.46 -10.67
CA GLY A 108 -31.79 22.80 -9.50
C GLY A 108 -32.23 21.61 -8.64
N TYR A 109 -31.96 20.36 -9.06
CA TYR A 109 -32.28 19.13 -8.34
C TYR A 109 -31.03 18.25 -8.16
N GLU A 110 -30.95 17.51 -7.06
CA GLU A 110 -29.89 16.57 -6.81
C GLU A 110 -30.17 15.20 -7.51
N ALA A 111 -29.17 14.38 -7.67
CA ALA A 111 -29.31 13.04 -8.29
C ALA A 111 -30.33 12.16 -7.53
N ASP A 112 -30.42 12.31 -6.21
CA ASP A 112 -31.38 11.58 -5.38
C ASP A 112 -32.83 11.96 -5.69
N ASP A 113 -33.12 13.26 -5.98
CA ASP A 113 -34.45 13.73 -6.37
C ASP A 113 -34.83 13.17 -7.74
N VAL A 114 -33.90 13.16 -8.69
CA VAL A 114 -34.08 12.58 -10.02
C VAL A 114 -34.38 11.08 -9.93
N ILE A 115 -33.56 10.33 -9.16
CA ILE A 115 -33.75 8.90 -8.95
C ILE A 115 -35.06 8.60 -8.23
N GLY A 116 -35.38 9.37 -7.18
CA GLY A 116 -36.64 9.24 -6.44
C GLY A 116 -37.85 9.43 -7.31
N THR A 117 -37.83 10.43 -8.18
CA THR A 117 -38.92 10.71 -9.15
C THR A 117 -39.07 9.58 -10.17
N LEU A 118 -37.96 9.13 -10.79
CA LEU A 118 -37.98 8.03 -11.76
C LEU A 118 -38.41 6.71 -11.10
N ALA A 119 -37.97 6.43 -9.89
CA ALA A 119 -38.34 5.20 -9.16
C ALA A 119 -39.84 5.17 -8.83
N THR A 120 -40.39 6.31 -8.40
CA THR A 120 -41.85 6.44 -8.11
C THR A 120 -42.67 6.29 -9.37
N GLN A 121 -42.33 7.01 -10.45
CA GLN A 121 -43.01 6.88 -11.74
C GLN A 121 -42.94 5.46 -12.33
N ALA A 122 -41.81 4.78 -12.16
CA ALA A 122 -41.62 3.40 -12.59
C ALA A 122 -42.52 2.42 -11.82
N ALA A 123 -42.54 2.53 -10.48
CA ALA A 123 -43.38 1.70 -9.62
C ALA A 123 -44.89 1.84 -10.00
N GLU A 124 -45.38 3.07 -10.27
CA GLU A 124 -46.73 3.31 -10.74
C GLU A 124 -47.04 2.63 -12.08
N LYS A 125 -46.02 2.40 -12.89
CA LYS A 125 -46.10 1.72 -14.22
C LYS A 125 -45.80 0.21 -14.14
N GLY A 126 -45.71 -0.34 -12.94
CA GLY A 126 -45.52 -1.76 -12.70
C GLY A 126 -44.10 -2.30 -12.95
N PHE A 127 -43.09 -1.45 -12.79
CA PHE A 127 -41.70 -1.87 -12.79
C PHE A 127 -41.25 -2.34 -11.40
N GLU A 128 -40.37 -3.31 -11.36
CA GLU A 128 -39.53 -3.60 -10.21
C GLU A 128 -38.27 -2.72 -10.32
N THR A 129 -38.10 -1.80 -9.37
CA THR A 129 -37.07 -0.77 -9.43
C THR A 129 -36.03 -0.99 -8.37
N TYR A 130 -34.77 -0.89 -8.74
CA TYR A 130 -33.61 -1.05 -7.86
C TYR A 130 -32.73 0.21 -7.93
N MET A 131 -32.57 0.88 -6.81
CA MET A 131 -31.67 2.04 -6.65
C MET A 131 -30.30 1.56 -6.16
N VAL A 132 -29.24 1.85 -6.91
CA VAL A 132 -27.88 1.43 -6.59
C VAL A 132 -27.14 2.59 -5.94
N THR A 133 -27.08 2.58 -4.63
CA THR A 133 -26.42 3.62 -3.83
C THR A 133 -26.03 3.11 -2.45
N PRO A 134 -24.92 3.56 -1.84
CA PRO A 134 -24.61 3.34 -0.43
C PRO A 134 -25.31 4.35 0.50
N ASP A 135 -26.05 5.31 -0.02
CA ASP A 135 -26.65 6.39 0.76
C ASP A 135 -27.92 5.92 1.50
N LYS A 136 -27.93 6.19 2.81
CA LYS A 136 -29.01 5.82 3.72
C LYS A 136 -30.33 6.59 3.45
N ASP A 137 -30.23 7.77 2.83
CA ASP A 137 -31.39 8.67 2.67
C ASP A 137 -32.37 8.08 1.66
N TYR A 138 -31.91 7.27 0.71
CA TYR A 138 -32.78 6.52 -0.20
C TYR A 138 -33.68 5.48 0.48
N CYS A 139 -33.40 5.10 1.75
CA CYS A 139 -34.26 4.17 2.48
C CYS A 139 -35.70 4.71 2.66
N GLN A 140 -35.92 6.03 2.58
CA GLN A 140 -37.23 6.64 2.63
C GLN A 140 -38.14 6.29 1.46
N LEU A 141 -37.55 5.89 0.30
CA LEU A 141 -38.24 5.59 -0.94
C LEU A 141 -38.59 4.10 -1.11
N VAL A 142 -38.11 3.23 -0.20
CA VAL A 142 -38.28 1.78 -0.32
C VAL A 142 -39.74 1.38 -0.15
N THR A 143 -40.24 0.60 -1.11
CA THR A 143 -41.60 0.03 -1.14
C THR A 143 -41.57 -1.42 -1.59
N ASP A 144 -42.73 -2.08 -1.75
CA ASP A 144 -42.81 -3.44 -2.29
C ASP A 144 -42.25 -3.56 -3.72
N HIS A 145 -42.15 -2.44 -4.48
CA HIS A 145 -41.66 -2.38 -5.86
C HIS A 145 -40.40 -1.52 -6.02
N ILE A 146 -39.89 -0.91 -4.94
CA ILE A 146 -38.67 -0.08 -4.96
C ILE A 146 -37.72 -0.61 -3.90
N HIS A 147 -36.55 -1.06 -4.32
CA HIS A 147 -35.51 -1.67 -3.48
C HIS A 147 -34.19 -0.92 -3.60
N ILE A 148 -33.30 -1.10 -2.63
CA ILE A 148 -31.94 -0.58 -2.68
C ILE A 148 -30.97 -1.74 -2.89
N ILE A 149 -30.02 -1.58 -3.82
CA ILE A 149 -28.84 -2.43 -3.92
C ILE A 149 -27.66 -1.70 -3.28
N HIS A 150 -27.20 -2.22 -2.13
CA HIS A 150 -25.94 -1.81 -1.55
C HIS A 150 -24.79 -2.54 -2.24
N PRO A 151 -23.90 -1.83 -2.98
CA PRO A 151 -22.74 -2.46 -3.61
C PRO A 151 -21.81 -3.02 -2.54
N SER A 152 -21.49 -4.32 -2.61
CA SER A 152 -20.64 -5.00 -1.62
C SER A 152 -19.16 -4.67 -1.78
N HIS A 153 -18.34 -4.89 -0.72
CA HIS A 153 -16.89 -4.91 -0.79
C HIS A 153 -16.38 -6.36 -0.94
N GLY A 154 -15.65 -6.64 -2.01
CA GLY A 154 -15.02 -7.94 -2.22
C GLY A 154 -15.98 -9.05 -2.75
N LYS A 155 -15.75 -10.30 -2.34
CA LYS A 155 -16.48 -11.49 -2.82
C LYS A 155 -17.89 -11.69 -2.24
N ASN A 156 -18.36 -10.82 -1.36
CA ASN A 156 -19.69 -10.90 -0.78
C ASN A 156 -20.74 -10.44 -1.81
N ASN A 157 -21.89 -11.06 -1.83
CA ASN A 157 -23.01 -10.65 -2.68
C ASN A 157 -23.48 -9.24 -2.28
N ALA A 158 -23.97 -8.46 -3.26
CA ALA A 158 -24.62 -7.19 -2.99
C ALA A 158 -25.83 -7.43 -2.07
N GLU A 159 -26.04 -6.56 -1.09
CA GLU A 159 -27.17 -6.62 -0.18
C GLU A 159 -28.35 -5.88 -0.84
N ILE A 160 -29.48 -6.57 -0.96
CA ILE A 160 -30.72 -5.95 -1.47
C ILE A 160 -31.60 -5.65 -0.25
N LEU A 161 -31.98 -4.38 -0.09
CA LEU A 161 -32.83 -3.91 1.00
C LEU A 161 -34.23 -3.68 0.49
N GLY A 162 -35.18 -4.43 1.02
CA GLY A 162 -36.60 -4.22 0.90
C GLY A 162 -37.22 -3.54 2.13
N PRO A 163 -38.57 -3.40 2.19
CA PRO A 163 -39.25 -2.74 3.30
C PRO A 163 -38.96 -3.37 4.66
N ALA A 164 -38.95 -4.70 4.73
CA ALA A 164 -38.68 -5.43 5.99
C ALA A 164 -37.25 -5.15 6.51
N ASP A 165 -36.26 -5.12 5.62
CA ASP A 165 -34.87 -4.87 5.97
C ASP A 165 -34.66 -3.45 6.51
N VAL A 166 -35.30 -2.45 5.89
CA VAL A 166 -35.27 -1.05 6.35
C VAL A 166 -35.92 -0.91 7.72
N ILE A 167 -37.09 -1.56 7.93
CA ILE A 167 -37.82 -1.56 9.19
C ILE A 167 -36.94 -2.17 10.30
N GLU A 168 -36.35 -3.32 10.07
CA GLU A 168 -35.46 -4.00 11.05
C GLU A 168 -34.22 -3.17 11.33
N LYS A 169 -33.57 -2.66 10.29
CA LYS A 169 -32.33 -1.88 10.40
C LYS A 169 -32.44 -0.63 11.25
N TYR A 170 -33.56 0.09 11.11
CA TYR A 170 -33.75 1.36 11.83
C TYR A 170 -34.70 1.25 13.04
N GLY A 171 -35.42 0.15 13.19
CA GLY A 171 -36.43 -0.04 14.24
C GLY A 171 -37.67 0.81 14.01
N LEU A 172 -38.03 1.06 12.77
CA LEU A 172 -39.22 1.84 12.38
C LEU A 172 -40.39 0.90 12.08
N THR A 173 -41.56 1.45 11.80
CA THR A 173 -42.76 0.67 11.42
C THR A 173 -43.01 0.69 9.91
N ARG A 174 -42.45 1.64 9.20
CA ARG A 174 -42.51 1.76 7.73
C ARG A 174 -41.30 2.54 7.21
N PRO A 175 -40.83 2.27 5.99
CA PRO A 175 -39.64 2.92 5.41
C PRO A 175 -39.75 4.44 5.31
N SER A 176 -40.94 4.99 4.97
CA SER A 176 -41.13 6.44 4.85
C SER A 176 -40.87 7.23 6.13
N GLN A 177 -40.86 6.57 7.29
CA GLN A 177 -40.49 7.22 8.57
C GLN A 177 -38.99 7.54 8.69
N VAL A 178 -38.15 7.09 7.76
CA VAL A 178 -36.76 7.52 7.67
C VAL A 178 -36.64 9.03 7.49
N ILE A 179 -37.58 9.67 6.78
CA ILE A 179 -37.66 11.13 6.63
C ILE A 179 -37.82 11.79 8.03
N ASP A 180 -38.74 11.30 8.84
CA ASP A 180 -38.98 11.84 10.18
C ASP A 180 -37.79 11.62 11.13
N MET A 181 -37.15 10.45 11.02
CA MET A 181 -35.96 10.12 11.80
C MET A 181 -34.80 11.09 11.45
N LEU A 182 -34.54 11.30 10.16
CA LEU A 182 -33.48 12.20 9.69
C LEU A 182 -33.81 13.67 10.01
N GLY A 183 -35.07 14.08 9.86
CA GLY A 183 -35.52 15.43 10.21
C GLY A 183 -35.36 15.76 11.70
N LEU A 184 -35.59 14.77 12.60
CA LEU A 184 -35.38 14.93 14.03
C LEU A 184 -33.91 14.92 14.43
N MET A 185 -33.13 13.97 13.94
CA MET A 185 -31.73 13.82 14.33
C MET A 185 -30.77 14.77 13.61
N GLY A 186 -31.17 15.29 12.43
CA GLY A 186 -30.32 16.05 11.54
C GLY A 186 -29.28 15.18 10.82
N ASP A 187 -28.51 15.82 9.94
CA ASP A 187 -27.35 15.20 9.31
C ASP A 187 -26.14 16.15 9.33
N ALA A 188 -25.11 15.76 10.09
CA ALA A 188 -23.90 16.55 10.22
C ALA A 188 -23.06 16.60 8.94
N VAL A 189 -23.18 15.60 8.05
CA VAL A 189 -22.45 15.56 6.78
C VAL A 189 -23.00 16.59 5.80
N ASP A 190 -24.32 16.75 5.79
CA ASP A 190 -25.04 17.68 4.92
C ASP A 190 -25.40 18.99 5.60
N ASN A 191 -24.92 19.16 6.83
CA ASN A 191 -25.18 20.32 7.66
C ASN A 191 -26.69 20.57 7.92
N VAL A 192 -27.46 19.47 8.06
CA VAL A 192 -28.88 19.55 8.42
C VAL A 192 -29.00 19.61 9.94
N PRO A 193 -29.64 20.66 10.51
CA PRO A 193 -29.49 20.95 11.95
C PRO A 193 -30.24 19.97 12.90
N GLY A 194 -31.39 19.43 12.51
CA GLY A 194 -32.21 18.56 13.36
C GLY A 194 -32.67 19.21 14.68
N CYS A 195 -33.09 18.40 15.66
CA CYS A 195 -33.40 18.85 17.03
C CYS A 195 -32.16 18.70 17.92
N PRO A 196 -31.65 19.77 18.58
CA PRO A 196 -30.45 19.73 19.40
C PRO A 196 -30.54 18.69 20.55
N GLY A 197 -29.62 17.71 20.48
CA GLY A 197 -29.52 16.64 21.50
C GLY A 197 -30.47 15.46 21.27
N VAL A 198 -31.15 15.40 20.11
CA VAL A 198 -31.91 14.22 19.68
C VAL A 198 -31.03 13.43 18.69
N GLY A 199 -30.57 12.26 19.10
CA GLY A 199 -29.87 11.30 18.23
C GLY A 199 -30.82 10.23 17.70
N GLN A 200 -30.33 9.34 16.86
CA GLN A 200 -31.11 8.30 16.17
C GLN A 200 -32.02 7.50 17.12
N LYS A 201 -31.48 7.01 18.24
CA LYS A 201 -32.24 6.21 19.20
C LYS A 201 -33.44 6.97 19.78
N THR A 202 -33.24 8.24 20.10
CA THR A 202 -34.33 9.08 20.64
C THR A 202 -35.36 9.42 19.56
N ALA A 203 -34.90 9.72 18.34
CA ALA A 203 -35.78 9.97 17.20
C ALA A 203 -36.65 8.75 16.88
N VAL A 204 -36.07 7.56 16.81
CA VAL A 204 -36.80 6.30 16.57
C VAL A 204 -37.85 6.05 17.66
N ASN A 205 -37.51 6.19 18.95
CA ASN A 205 -38.44 6.00 20.04
C ASN A 205 -39.64 6.95 19.94
N LEU A 206 -39.40 8.22 19.62
CA LEU A 206 -40.47 9.22 19.42
C LEU A 206 -41.37 8.88 18.24
N ILE A 207 -40.77 8.43 17.13
CA ILE A 207 -41.51 8.05 15.91
C ILE A 207 -42.33 6.78 16.15
N GLN A 208 -41.79 5.79 16.86
CA GLN A 208 -42.55 4.59 17.25
C GLN A 208 -43.75 4.93 18.12
N GLN A 209 -43.64 5.92 19.04
CA GLN A 209 -44.69 6.32 19.92
C GLN A 209 -45.75 7.22 19.27
N PHE A 210 -45.34 8.16 18.42
CA PHE A 210 -46.20 9.21 17.84
C PHE A 210 -46.36 9.15 16.32
N GLY A 211 -45.74 8.22 15.64
CA GLY A 211 -45.90 7.92 14.22
C GLY A 211 -45.13 8.83 13.25
N SER A 212 -45.05 10.14 13.50
CA SER A 212 -44.36 11.11 12.66
C SER A 212 -43.95 12.37 13.45
N ILE A 213 -43.16 13.26 12.83
CA ILE A 213 -42.83 14.59 13.41
C ILE A 213 -44.11 15.37 13.70
N GLU A 214 -45.09 15.38 12.81
CA GLU A 214 -46.37 16.05 13.03
C GLU A 214 -47.11 15.45 14.23
N GLY A 215 -47.11 14.11 14.38
CA GLY A 215 -47.69 13.41 15.52
C GLY A 215 -46.98 13.75 16.82
N ILE A 216 -45.69 13.91 16.84
CA ILE A 216 -44.90 14.35 18.01
C ILE A 216 -45.35 15.73 18.44
N TYR A 217 -45.54 16.69 17.53
CA TYR A 217 -46.00 18.05 17.85
C TYR A 217 -47.48 18.11 18.24
N GLN A 218 -48.32 17.18 17.79
CA GLN A 218 -49.72 17.07 18.25
C GLN A 218 -49.80 16.51 19.66
N HIS A 219 -48.87 15.68 20.05
CA HIS A 219 -48.84 15.03 21.36
C HIS A 219 -47.70 15.52 22.27
N LEU A 220 -47.28 16.77 22.09
CA LEU A 220 -46.13 17.35 22.81
C LEU A 220 -46.29 17.28 24.34
N ASP A 221 -47.52 17.33 24.83
CA ASP A 221 -47.85 17.28 26.27
C ASP A 221 -47.58 15.90 26.90
N ASP A 222 -47.51 14.85 26.10
CA ASP A 222 -47.23 13.48 26.54
C ASP A 222 -45.71 13.23 26.72
N ILE A 223 -44.87 14.14 26.23
CA ILE A 223 -43.43 14.10 26.37
C ILE A 223 -43.00 14.80 27.66
N LYS A 224 -42.14 14.13 28.45
CA LYS A 224 -41.72 14.64 29.77
C LYS A 224 -40.31 15.23 29.77
N GLY A 225 -40.10 16.20 30.68
CA GLY A 225 -38.80 16.72 31.05
C GLY A 225 -38.16 17.62 29.97
N LYS A 226 -36.84 17.77 30.04
CA LYS A 226 -36.04 18.64 29.14
C LYS A 226 -36.18 18.31 27.65
N LEU A 227 -36.60 17.09 27.31
CA LEU A 227 -36.81 16.69 25.92
C LEU A 227 -38.01 17.41 25.30
N LYS A 228 -39.11 17.58 26.07
CA LYS A 228 -40.28 18.35 25.65
C LYS A 228 -39.93 19.79 25.32
N GLU A 229 -39.17 20.45 26.20
CA GLU A 229 -38.74 21.85 26.01
C GLU A 229 -37.93 22.00 24.72
N LYS A 230 -36.95 21.15 24.53
CA LYS A 230 -36.10 21.15 23.32
C LYS A 230 -36.87 20.93 22.04
N ILE A 231 -37.78 19.95 22.00
CA ILE A 231 -38.61 19.66 20.84
C ILE A 231 -39.55 20.87 20.54
N ALA A 232 -40.15 21.46 21.59
CA ALA A 232 -41.01 22.61 21.45
C ALA A 232 -40.29 23.83 20.87
N GLU A 233 -39.08 24.13 21.39
CA GLU A 233 -38.26 25.27 20.97
C GLU A 233 -37.68 25.08 19.54
N SER A 234 -37.48 23.82 19.14
CA SER A 234 -36.86 23.52 17.83
C SER A 234 -37.89 23.25 16.70
N LYS A 235 -39.17 23.53 16.89
CA LYS A 235 -40.22 23.15 15.95
C LYS A 235 -39.94 23.58 14.51
N GLU A 236 -39.68 24.86 14.28
CA GLU A 236 -39.41 25.39 12.93
C GLU A 236 -38.15 24.74 12.35
N GLN A 237 -37.09 24.56 13.12
CA GLN A 237 -35.82 23.94 12.72
C GLN A 237 -35.99 22.47 12.33
N VAL A 238 -36.80 21.69 13.07
CA VAL A 238 -37.07 20.30 12.79
C VAL A 238 -37.90 20.14 11.52
N LEU A 239 -38.93 20.97 11.32
CA LEU A 239 -39.72 20.97 10.11
C LEU A 239 -38.89 21.39 8.89
N PHE A 240 -38.00 22.36 9.07
CA PHE A 240 -37.06 22.74 8.05
C PHE A 240 -36.05 21.64 7.72
N SER A 241 -35.54 20.97 8.75
CA SER A 241 -34.69 19.80 8.58
C SER A 241 -35.39 18.67 7.85
N LYS A 242 -36.68 18.40 8.17
CA LYS A 242 -37.51 17.44 7.42
C LYS A 242 -37.59 17.81 5.93
N PHE A 243 -37.79 19.09 5.62
CA PHE A 243 -37.78 19.58 4.24
C PHE A 243 -36.45 19.30 3.52
N LEU A 244 -35.31 19.56 4.16
CA LEU A 244 -33.99 19.38 3.59
C LEU A 244 -33.64 17.90 3.32
N VAL A 245 -34.03 16.95 4.20
CA VAL A 245 -33.74 15.51 4.05
C VAL A 245 -34.76 14.77 3.20
N THR A 246 -35.88 15.42 2.82
CA THR A 246 -36.91 14.80 1.99
C THR A 246 -36.43 14.77 0.52
N ILE A 247 -36.32 13.56 -0.03
CA ILE A 247 -36.05 13.38 -1.47
C ILE A 247 -37.33 13.72 -2.23
N LYS A 248 -37.21 14.63 -3.21
CA LYS A 248 -38.32 14.97 -4.08
C LYS A 248 -38.64 13.86 -5.07
N THR A 249 -39.93 13.57 -5.26
CA THR A 249 -40.42 12.56 -6.17
C THR A 249 -41.27 13.18 -7.29
N ASP A 250 -41.25 14.51 -7.40
CA ASP A 250 -42.02 15.34 -8.31
C ASP A 250 -41.16 16.27 -9.18
N VAL A 251 -39.90 15.90 -9.43
CA VAL A 251 -39.03 16.63 -10.39
C VAL A 251 -39.73 16.69 -11.75
N PRO A 252 -39.69 17.83 -12.47
CA PRO A 252 -40.40 17.98 -13.75
C PRO A 252 -39.74 17.16 -14.88
N LEU A 253 -39.66 15.86 -14.70
CA LEU A 253 -39.13 14.90 -15.66
C LEU A 253 -40.29 14.32 -16.50
N ILE A 254 -40.10 14.28 -17.81
CA ILE A 254 -41.02 13.58 -18.69
C ILE A 254 -40.62 12.11 -18.74
N TRP A 255 -41.54 11.24 -18.30
CA TRP A 255 -41.30 9.79 -18.39
C TRP A 255 -41.18 9.38 -19.86
N ASP A 256 -40.07 8.75 -20.18
CA ASP A 256 -39.80 8.21 -21.53
C ASP A 256 -39.19 6.84 -21.37
N GLU A 257 -40.01 5.78 -21.53
CA GLU A 257 -39.55 4.39 -21.34
C GLU A 257 -38.47 4.00 -22.34
N ASP A 258 -38.50 4.52 -23.57
CA ASP A 258 -37.50 4.22 -24.60
C ASP A 258 -36.12 4.78 -24.27
N LYS A 259 -36.05 5.87 -23.52
CA LYS A 259 -34.79 6.42 -22.99
C LYS A 259 -34.21 5.56 -21.88
N LEU A 260 -35.03 4.90 -21.08
CA LEU A 260 -34.60 4.03 -19.99
C LEU A 260 -34.23 2.63 -20.47
N LEU A 261 -34.66 2.21 -21.68
CA LEU A 261 -34.40 0.87 -22.21
C LEU A 261 -32.89 0.61 -22.30
N GLN A 262 -32.45 -0.55 -21.82
CA GLN A 262 -31.05 -0.95 -21.97
C GLN A 262 -30.74 -1.17 -23.45
N LYS A 263 -29.95 -0.29 -24.03
CA LYS A 263 -29.53 -0.36 -25.43
C LYS A 263 -28.28 -1.22 -25.58
N LYS A 264 -28.06 -1.66 -26.83
CA LYS A 264 -26.79 -2.35 -27.16
C LYS A 264 -25.62 -1.38 -27.00
N ARG A 265 -24.60 -1.80 -26.30
CA ARG A 265 -23.39 -1.02 -26.10
C ARG A 265 -22.62 -0.81 -27.42
N ASN A 266 -21.92 0.32 -27.51
CA ASN A 266 -21.02 0.63 -28.64
C ASN A 266 -19.62 0.08 -28.34
N ASP A 267 -19.35 -1.14 -28.80
CA ASP A 267 -18.09 -1.84 -28.54
C ASP A 267 -16.88 -1.13 -29.18
N LEU A 268 -17.05 -0.44 -30.31
CA LEU A 268 -15.98 0.31 -30.97
C LEU A 268 -15.56 1.53 -30.13
N GLU A 269 -16.51 2.27 -29.60
CA GLU A 269 -16.20 3.44 -28.77
C GLU A 269 -15.62 3.02 -27.41
N LEU A 270 -16.14 1.95 -26.80
CA LEU A 270 -15.55 1.38 -25.59
C LEU A 270 -14.11 0.91 -25.82
N LYS A 271 -13.85 0.27 -26.97
CA LYS A 271 -12.49 -0.14 -27.33
C LYS A 271 -11.55 1.07 -27.43
N ARG A 272 -11.98 2.16 -28.06
CA ARG A 272 -11.21 3.40 -28.15
C ARG A 272 -10.89 3.97 -26.77
N ILE A 273 -11.91 4.19 -25.94
CA ILE A 273 -11.75 4.77 -24.60
C ILE A 273 -10.88 3.86 -23.69
N PHE A 274 -11.14 2.55 -23.69
CA PHE A 274 -10.39 1.61 -22.87
C PHE A 274 -8.94 1.43 -23.35
N SER A 275 -8.67 1.61 -24.64
CA SER A 275 -7.29 1.64 -25.17
C SER A 275 -6.55 2.88 -24.69
N GLU A 276 -7.17 4.06 -24.72
CA GLU A 276 -6.58 5.31 -24.21
C GLU A 276 -6.33 5.26 -22.68
N LEU A 277 -7.17 4.53 -21.93
CA LEU A 277 -7.04 4.31 -20.49
C LEU A 277 -6.16 3.11 -20.14
N GLU A 278 -5.74 2.31 -21.13
CA GLU A 278 -4.97 1.08 -20.96
C GLU A 278 -5.73 -0.02 -20.15
N PHE A 279 -7.05 -0.10 -20.31
CA PHE A 279 -7.93 -1.07 -19.62
C PHE A 279 -8.00 -2.43 -20.33
N ARG A 280 -6.89 -3.06 -20.55
CA ARG A 280 -6.74 -4.26 -21.38
C ARG A 280 -7.48 -5.48 -20.84
N THR A 281 -7.42 -5.72 -19.54
CA THR A 281 -8.16 -6.81 -18.88
C THR A 281 -9.68 -6.65 -19.04
N LEU A 282 -10.19 -5.41 -18.93
CA LEU A 282 -11.58 -5.10 -19.17
C LEU A 282 -11.98 -5.31 -20.63
N MET A 283 -11.13 -4.92 -21.58
CA MET A 283 -11.38 -5.15 -23.02
C MET A 283 -11.49 -6.64 -23.31
N LYS A 284 -10.57 -7.47 -22.81
CA LYS A 284 -10.59 -8.92 -23.00
C LYS A 284 -11.83 -9.58 -22.37
N LYS A 285 -12.15 -9.20 -21.12
CA LYS A 285 -13.32 -9.75 -20.39
C LYS A 285 -14.64 -9.39 -21.07
N MET A 286 -14.76 -8.17 -21.59
CA MET A 286 -16.03 -7.62 -22.06
C MET A 286 -16.27 -7.78 -23.55
N LEU A 287 -15.21 -7.69 -24.38
CA LEU A 287 -15.31 -7.65 -25.83
C LEU A 287 -14.92 -8.99 -26.48
N GLY A 288 -14.50 -9.99 -25.69
CA GLY A 288 -14.26 -11.35 -26.17
C GLY A 288 -13.10 -11.49 -27.16
N GLU A 289 -12.23 -10.48 -27.30
CA GLU A 289 -11.18 -10.47 -28.28
C GLU A 289 -9.89 -11.15 -27.76
N THR A 290 -9.60 -12.33 -28.31
CA THR A 290 -8.23 -12.69 -28.68
C THR A 290 -7.83 -11.75 -29.81
N VAL A 291 -6.77 -10.94 -29.61
CA VAL A 291 -6.26 -10.02 -30.64
C VAL A 291 -5.73 -10.85 -31.83
N THR A 292 -6.59 -11.14 -32.78
CA THR A 292 -6.25 -11.60 -34.12
C THR A 292 -6.95 -10.67 -35.09
N GLU A 293 -6.29 -9.58 -35.46
CA GLU A 293 -6.71 -8.78 -36.59
C GLU A 293 -6.45 -9.54 -37.90
N LYS A 294 -7.53 -10.09 -38.50
CA LYS A 294 -7.56 -10.32 -39.94
C LYS A 294 -7.74 -8.96 -40.64
N ARG A 295 -6.68 -8.47 -41.24
CA ARG A 295 -6.77 -7.35 -42.19
C ARG A 295 -7.54 -7.81 -43.43
N GLU A 296 -8.78 -7.33 -43.62
CA GLU A 296 -9.35 -7.15 -44.93
C GLU A 296 -8.93 -5.77 -45.48
N LYS A 297 -8.20 -5.83 -46.61
CA LYS A 297 -7.93 -4.66 -47.47
C LYS A 297 -9.27 -4.21 -48.06
N ASN A 298 -9.68 -2.95 -47.81
CA ASN A 298 -10.30 -2.15 -48.86
C ASN A 298 -10.34 -0.66 -48.52
N GLU A 299 -9.75 0.09 -49.45
CA GLU A 299 -10.09 1.43 -49.97
C GLU A 299 -10.16 2.65 -49.07
N ALA A 300 -9.29 3.56 -49.47
CA ALA A 300 -9.15 4.94 -49.04
C ALA A 300 -10.43 5.78 -49.22
N VAL A 301 -10.78 6.59 -48.24
CA VAL A 301 -11.32 7.95 -48.43
C VAL A 301 -10.64 8.90 -47.46
N GLN A 302 -10.02 9.89 -48.06
CA GLN A 302 -9.37 11.06 -47.51
C GLN A 302 -10.25 11.84 -46.56
N LEU A 303 -9.75 12.20 -45.37
CA LEU A 303 -9.92 13.55 -44.82
C LEU A 303 -8.79 13.82 -43.81
N ASP A 304 -7.82 14.49 -44.37
CA ASP A 304 -6.69 15.16 -43.71
C ASP A 304 -7.17 16.48 -43.13
N LEU A 305 -6.90 16.74 -41.89
CA LEU A 305 -6.47 18.05 -41.36
C LEU A 305 -6.15 17.96 -39.86
N PHE A 306 -4.93 18.32 -39.52
CA PHE A 306 -4.32 18.35 -38.17
C PHE A 306 -3.69 17.07 -37.63
N ALA A 307 -2.64 16.61 -38.33
CA ALA A 307 -1.62 15.78 -37.70
C ALA A 307 -0.25 16.17 -38.28
N SER A 308 0.40 17.10 -37.62
CA SER A 308 1.83 17.33 -37.80
C SER A 308 2.50 17.49 -36.44
N VAL A 309 2.95 16.36 -35.87
CA VAL A 309 4.21 16.25 -35.10
C VAL A 309 4.73 14.84 -35.27
N VAL A 310 5.74 14.72 -36.07
CA VAL A 310 6.83 13.77 -36.18
C VAL A 310 6.81 12.55 -35.24
N SER A 311 6.44 11.39 -35.74
CA SER A 311 6.90 10.10 -35.25
C SER A 311 7.83 9.49 -36.30
N SER A 312 9.04 9.11 -35.87
CA SER A 312 10.04 8.51 -36.73
C SER A 312 9.66 7.09 -37.14
N PRO A 313 10.06 6.60 -38.35
CA PRO A 313 9.70 5.28 -38.86
C PRO A 313 10.23 4.08 -38.04
N GLN A 314 11.12 4.31 -37.06
CA GLN A 314 11.77 3.23 -36.27
C GLN A 314 10.91 2.70 -35.11
N GLU A 315 9.89 3.41 -34.67
CA GLU A 315 9.01 2.92 -33.56
C GLU A 315 7.99 1.88 -34.05
N ASN A 316 7.53 1.97 -35.29
CA ASN A 316 6.57 1.04 -35.86
C ASN A 316 7.13 -0.36 -36.15
N GLU A 317 8.41 -0.46 -36.55
CA GLU A 317 9.06 -1.76 -36.75
C GLU A 317 9.33 -2.51 -35.43
N LYS A 318 9.61 -1.81 -34.36
CA LYS A 318 9.78 -2.42 -33.00
C LYS A 318 8.47 -2.92 -32.39
N GLU A 319 7.35 -2.24 -32.65
CA GLU A 319 6.04 -2.71 -32.19
C GLU A 319 5.53 -3.95 -32.95
N GLU A 320 5.89 -4.11 -34.22
CA GLU A 320 5.53 -5.28 -35.05
C GLU A 320 6.32 -6.53 -34.64
N ILE A 321 7.60 -6.38 -34.29
CA ILE A 321 8.46 -7.49 -33.84
C ILE A 321 8.02 -8.05 -32.48
N LEU A 322 7.51 -7.19 -31.56
CA LEU A 322 7.07 -7.61 -30.22
C LEU A 322 5.71 -8.34 -30.19
N ARG A 323 4.87 -8.18 -31.22
CA ARG A 323 3.53 -8.79 -31.28
C ARG A 323 3.50 -10.22 -31.80
N GLY A 324 4.59 -10.71 -32.40
CA GLY A 324 4.65 -12.00 -33.10
C GLY A 324 5.15 -13.19 -32.29
N ASP A 325 5.83 -12.96 -31.15
CA ASP A 325 6.72 -13.97 -30.55
C ASP A 325 6.32 -14.53 -29.18
N ILE A 326 5.20 -14.09 -28.57
CA ILE A 326 4.74 -14.76 -27.33
C ILE A 326 4.15 -16.10 -27.72
N SER A 327 4.85 -17.20 -27.35
CA SER A 327 4.37 -18.55 -27.60
C SER A 327 2.98 -18.71 -26.99
N SER A 328 2.00 -19.14 -27.78
CA SER A 328 0.71 -19.58 -27.27
C SER A 328 0.98 -20.63 -26.17
N ALA A 329 0.14 -20.69 -25.15
CA ALA A 329 0.28 -21.62 -24.01
C ALA A 329 0.46 -23.12 -24.43
N ASP A 330 0.31 -23.42 -25.70
CA ASP A 330 0.34 -24.76 -26.29
C ASP A 330 1.59 -25.05 -27.16
N SER A 331 2.53 -24.10 -27.34
CA SER A 331 3.68 -24.25 -28.24
C SER A 331 5.02 -24.32 -27.50
N PHE A 332 5.17 -25.26 -26.57
CA PHE A 332 6.45 -25.55 -25.94
C PHE A 332 6.78 -27.04 -26.02
N LYS A 333 8.07 -27.37 -26.01
CA LYS A 333 8.57 -28.74 -25.92
C LYS A 333 8.63 -29.14 -24.44
N SER A 334 8.11 -30.33 -24.08
CA SER A 334 8.30 -30.90 -22.74
C SER A 334 9.29 -32.08 -22.81
N ILE A 335 10.27 -32.07 -21.91
CA ILE A 335 11.33 -33.09 -21.84
C ILE A 335 11.33 -33.66 -20.42
N GLU A 336 11.36 -35.01 -20.32
CA GLU A 336 11.32 -35.72 -19.05
C GLU A 336 12.48 -36.68 -18.84
N GLU A 337 13.00 -37.29 -19.94
CA GLU A 337 14.09 -38.23 -19.88
C GLU A 337 15.42 -37.57 -19.58
N GLU A 338 16.21 -38.09 -18.65
CA GLU A 338 17.49 -37.53 -18.17
C GLU A 338 18.48 -37.27 -19.31
N LYS A 339 18.57 -38.20 -20.28
CA LYS A 339 19.43 -38.05 -21.46
C LYS A 339 19.03 -36.87 -22.32
N ASP A 340 17.75 -36.75 -22.60
CA ASP A 340 17.23 -35.65 -23.45
C ASP A 340 17.34 -34.29 -22.72
N ILE A 341 17.24 -34.27 -21.38
CA ILE A 341 17.53 -33.11 -20.53
C ILE A 341 18.99 -32.65 -20.74
N ALA A 342 19.96 -33.59 -20.63
CA ALA A 342 21.38 -33.29 -20.82
C ALA A 342 21.68 -32.75 -22.21
N ASP A 343 21.10 -33.36 -23.25
CA ASP A 343 21.28 -32.90 -24.65
C ASP A 343 20.67 -31.50 -24.87
N PHE A 344 19.52 -31.20 -24.28
CA PHE A 344 18.91 -29.87 -24.34
C PHE A 344 19.73 -28.83 -23.57
N ILE A 345 20.25 -29.16 -22.40
CA ILE A 345 21.08 -28.25 -21.61
C ILE A 345 22.36 -27.85 -22.35
N GLN A 346 22.99 -28.77 -23.10
CA GLN A 346 24.14 -28.41 -23.92
C GLN A 346 23.78 -27.38 -25.01
N LYS A 347 22.62 -27.50 -25.64
CA LYS A 347 22.15 -26.54 -26.65
C LYS A 347 21.83 -25.19 -26.01
N ILE A 348 21.09 -25.15 -24.89
CA ILE A 348 20.72 -23.91 -24.26
C ILE A 348 21.92 -23.14 -23.67
N CYS A 349 22.98 -23.84 -23.28
CA CYS A 349 24.25 -23.25 -22.86
C CYS A 349 25.00 -22.51 -23.98
N ALA A 350 24.70 -22.78 -25.25
CA ALA A 350 25.28 -22.07 -26.37
C ALA A 350 24.55 -20.74 -26.71
N GLU A 351 23.37 -20.53 -26.14
CA GLU A 351 22.58 -19.32 -26.31
C GLU A 351 23.20 -18.12 -25.60
N LYS A 352 23.14 -16.93 -26.21
CA LYS A 352 23.66 -15.69 -25.61
C LYS A 352 22.86 -15.23 -24.41
N SER A 353 21.56 -15.41 -24.47
CA SER A 353 20.63 -15.02 -23.39
C SER A 353 19.51 -16.03 -23.27
N VAL A 354 19.13 -16.37 -22.04
CA VAL A 354 18.13 -17.39 -21.72
C VAL A 354 17.22 -16.91 -20.61
N GLY A 355 15.92 -16.85 -20.89
CA GLY A 355 14.88 -16.70 -19.90
C GLY A 355 14.63 -18.04 -19.20
N PHE A 356 14.50 -18.06 -17.88
CA PHE A 356 14.19 -19.29 -17.16
C PHE A 356 13.32 -19.02 -15.92
N SER A 357 12.59 -20.05 -15.49
CA SER A 357 11.73 -20.02 -14.30
C SER A 357 11.66 -21.41 -13.66
N LEU A 358 11.56 -21.49 -12.33
CA LEU A 358 11.43 -22.73 -11.57
C LEU A 358 9.97 -23.08 -11.28
N ALA A 359 9.63 -24.35 -11.30
CA ALA A 359 8.45 -24.93 -10.72
C ALA A 359 8.82 -25.62 -9.40
N THR A 360 8.14 -25.27 -8.31
CA THR A 360 8.51 -25.69 -6.94
C THR A 360 7.33 -26.28 -6.18
N THR A 361 7.60 -27.10 -5.15
CA THR A 361 6.60 -27.73 -4.29
C THR A 361 6.02 -26.77 -3.24
N SER A 362 6.65 -25.61 -3.00
CA SER A 362 6.22 -24.66 -1.97
C SER A 362 6.54 -23.23 -2.39
N SER A 363 5.81 -22.29 -1.82
CA SER A 363 6.12 -20.87 -1.89
C SER A 363 7.27 -20.44 -0.97
N SER A 364 7.65 -21.29 0.02
CA SER A 364 8.83 -21.09 0.87
C SER A 364 10.08 -21.54 0.11
N ALA A 365 10.88 -20.59 -0.35
CA ALA A 365 12.03 -20.90 -1.20
C ALA A 365 13.11 -21.77 -0.51
N LEU A 366 13.25 -21.68 0.82
CA LEU A 366 14.20 -22.49 1.59
C LEU A 366 13.80 -23.97 1.70
N ASP A 367 12.48 -24.25 1.77
CA ASP A 367 11.96 -25.61 2.00
C ASP A 367 11.45 -26.28 0.72
N ALA A 368 11.37 -25.53 -0.38
CA ALA A 368 10.79 -26.02 -1.62
C ALA A 368 11.71 -26.97 -2.38
N GLU A 369 11.11 -27.98 -3.00
CA GLU A 369 11.79 -28.82 -3.99
C GLU A 369 11.54 -28.30 -5.40
N ILE A 370 12.53 -28.41 -6.26
CA ILE A 370 12.42 -28.06 -7.68
C ILE A 370 11.85 -29.28 -8.42
N ILE A 371 10.68 -29.13 -9.03
CA ILE A 371 9.95 -30.17 -9.78
C ILE A 371 9.94 -29.96 -11.29
N GLY A 372 10.57 -28.87 -11.76
CA GLY A 372 10.76 -28.59 -13.18
C GLY A 372 11.34 -27.21 -13.43
N ILE A 373 11.80 -27.00 -14.66
CA ILE A 373 12.35 -25.72 -15.13
C ILE A 373 11.78 -25.39 -16.50
N GLY A 374 11.25 -24.17 -16.64
CA GLY A 374 10.89 -23.60 -17.95
C GLY A 374 12.03 -22.75 -18.49
N PHE A 375 12.33 -22.92 -19.78
CA PHE A 375 13.33 -22.17 -20.52
C PHE A 375 12.70 -21.44 -21.70
N SER A 376 13.29 -20.31 -22.09
CA SER A 376 13.00 -19.60 -23.34
C SER A 376 14.27 -18.97 -23.88
N SER A 377 14.56 -19.23 -25.17
CA SER A 377 15.67 -18.62 -25.91
C SER A 377 15.26 -18.26 -27.35
N ALA A 378 16.14 -17.55 -28.06
CA ALA A 378 15.84 -17.09 -29.40
C ALA A 378 15.82 -18.23 -30.43
N HIS A 379 16.69 -19.23 -30.29
CA HIS A 379 16.86 -20.30 -31.30
C HIS A 379 16.17 -21.62 -30.87
N GLU A 380 16.30 -22.02 -29.59
CA GLU A 380 15.70 -23.26 -29.12
C GLU A 380 14.21 -23.09 -28.72
N GLY A 381 13.70 -21.83 -28.69
CA GLY A 381 12.32 -21.52 -28.37
C GLY A 381 12.00 -21.79 -26.90
N CYS A 382 10.76 -22.23 -26.62
CA CYS A 382 10.24 -22.53 -25.29
C CYS A 382 10.32 -24.02 -24.97
N CYS A 383 10.86 -24.36 -23.78
CA CYS A 383 10.99 -25.74 -23.34
C CYS A 383 10.70 -25.88 -21.84
N TYR A 384 10.03 -26.95 -21.45
CA TYR A 384 9.84 -27.34 -20.06
C TYR A 384 10.57 -28.65 -19.75
N LEU A 385 11.43 -28.63 -18.74
CA LEU A 385 12.06 -29.80 -18.20
C LEU A 385 11.23 -30.29 -17.00
N SER A 386 10.70 -31.52 -17.09
CA SER A 386 9.85 -32.12 -16.06
C SER A 386 10.67 -33.05 -15.17
N PHE A 387 10.69 -32.80 -13.87
CA PHE A 387 11.39 -33.63 -12.90
C PHE A 387 10.38 -34.51 -12.16
N THR A 388 9.93 -35.57 -12.82
CA THR A 388 9.05 -36.60 -12.22
C THR A 388 9.87 -37.63 -11.45
N GLY A 389 9.21 -38.41 -10.57
CA GLY A 389 9.84 -39.42 -9.76
C GLY A 389 10.04 -39.05 -8.29
N ASN A 390 10.82 -39.86 -7.57
CA ASN A 390 11.17 -39.63 -6.19
C ASN A 390 12.25 -38.51 -6.05
N GLU A 391 12.58 -38.14 -4.82
CA GLU A 391 13.54 -37.03 -4.54
C GLU A 391 14.94 -37.31 -5.17
N GLU A 392 15.41 -38.55 -5.16
CA GLU A 392 16.70 -38.90 -5.77
C GLU A 392 16.70 -38.76 -7.29
N GLU A 393 15.60 -39.18 -7.94
CA GLU A 393 15.43 -39.02 -9.39
C GLU A 393 15.35 -37.59 -9.80
N ARG A 394 14.59 -36.76 -9.07
CA ARG A 394 14.50 -35.32 -9.28
C ARG A 394 15.87 -34.64 -9.12
N SER A 395 16.60 -35.00 -8.08
CA SER A 395 17.95 -34.46 -7.81
C SER A 395 18.93 -34.82 -8.94
N ARG A 396 18.89 -36.04 -9.50
CA ARG A 396 19.75 -36.40 -10.67
C ARG A 396 19.39 -35.61 -11.92
N LYS A 397 18.10 -35.43 -12.24
CA LYS A 397 17.64 -34.61 -13.35
C LYS A 397 18.06 -33.15 -13.20
N LEU A 398 17.95 -32.61 -11.99
CA LEU A 398 18.39 -31.24 -11.68
C LEU A 398 19.93 -31.11 -11.77
N GLU A 399 20.70 -32.14 -11.34
CA GLU A 399 22.16 -32.15 -11.46
C GLU A 399 22.61 -32.08 -12.91
N SER A 400 21.86 -32.67 -13.85
CA SER A 400 22.11 -32.53 -15.29
C SER A 400 21.96 -31.06 -15.76
N CYS A 401 21.23 -30.22 -15.03
CA CYS A 401 21.08 -28.80 -15.32
C CYS A 401 22.20 -27.92 -14.73
N ARG A 402 23.08 -28.46 -13.83
CA ARG A 402 24.17 -27.72 -13.18
C ARG A 402 25.02 -26.92 -14.18
N VAL A 403 25.34 -27.55 -15.32
CA VAL A 403 26.16 -26.92 -16.38
C VAL A 403 25.57 -25.59 -16.86
N PHE A 404 24.23 -25.46 -16.95
CA PHE A 404 23.57 -24.22 -17.29
C PHE A 404 23.74 -23.16 -16.19
N PHE A 405 23.53 -23.53 -14.93
CA PHE A 405 23.64 -22.57 -13.82
C PHE A 405 25.09 -22.10 -13.62
N GLU A 406 26.07 -22.95 -13.88
CA GLU A 406 27.50 -22.64 -13.79
C GLU A 406 28.07 -21.96 -15.05
N ASN A 407 27.31 -21.91 -16.16
CA ASN A 407 27.78 -21.26 -17.41
C ASN A 407 27.93 -19.75 -17.23
N LYS A 408 29.14 -19.23 -17.44
CA LYS A 408 29.46 -17.81 -17.32
C LYS A 408 29.21 -17.02 -18.61
N SER A 409 29.03 -17.71 -19.77
CA SER A 409 28.96 -17.07 -21.06
C SER A 409 27.56 -16.63 -21.49
N SER A 410 26.52 -17.22 -20.91
CA SER A 410 25.13 -16.94 -21.20
C SER A 410 24.53 -16.00 -20.15
N LEU A 411 23.83 -14.96 -20.62
CA LEU A 411 23.02 -14.09 -19.76
C LEU A 411 21.76 -14.83 -19.29
N LYS A 412 21.58 -14.96 -18.00
CA LYS A 412 20.42 -15.61 -17.38
C LYS A 412 19.38 -14.57 -16.99
N ILE A 413 18.18 -14.69 -17.53
CA ILE A 413 17.09 -13.74 -17.30
C ILE A 413 16.01 -14.43 -16.49
N CYS A 414 15.62 -13.83 -15.35
CA CYS A 414 14.65 -14.43 -14.46
C CYS A 414 13.81 -13.38 -13.74
N PHE A 415 12.86 -13.85 -12.96
CA PHE A 415 12.05 -13.04 -12.06
C PHE A 415 12.25 -13.54 -10.63
N ASP A 416 12.58 -12.65 -9.69
CA ASP A 416 12.92 -12.98 -8.30
C ASP A 416 14.11 -13.95 -8.18
N MET A 417 15.28 -13.46 -8.59
CA MET A 417 16.54 -14.20 -8.55
C MET A 417 16.90 -14.69 -7.14
N LYS A 418 16.56 -13.94 -6.11
CA LYS A 418 16.81 -14.32 -4.72
C LYS A 418 16.13 -15.65 -4.36
N SER A 419 14.84 -15.79 -4.66
CA SER A 419 14.10 -17.04 -4.46
C SER A 419 14.72 -18.21 -5.25
N ILE A 420 15.22 -17.94 -6.46
CA ILE A 420 15.93 -18.95 -7.27
C ILE A 420 17.22 -19.41 -6.58
N LEU A 421 18.03 -18.47 -6.07
CA LEU A 421 19.25 -18.81 -5.33
C LEU A 421 18.96 -19.63 -4.07
N LEU A 422 17.92 -19.27 -3.32
CA LEU A 422 17.48 -20.03 -2.14
C LEU A 422 17.06 -21.46 -2.49
N ASN A 423 16.30 -21.64 -3.58
CA ASN A 423 15.93 -22.99 -4.06
C ASN A 423 17.15 -23.82 -4.50
N LEU A 424 18.11 -23.20 -5.21
CA LEU A 424 19.32 -23.88 -5.69
C LEU A 424 20.29 -24.22 -4.54
N SER A 425 20.32 -23.43 -3.46
CA SER A 425 21.19 -23.64 -2.31
C SER A 425 20.97 -25.01 -1.65
N ARG A 426 19.73 -25.51 -1.58
CA ARG A 426 19.36 -26.86 -1.11
C ARG A 426 20.15 -27.96 -1.82
N TYR A 427 20.39 -27.77 -3.13
CA TYR A 427 21.12 -28.74 -3.99
C TYR A 427 22.59 -28.40 -4.16
N LYS A 428 23.10 -27.38 -3.47
CA LYS A 428 24.47 -26.85 -3.60
C LYS A 428 24.86 -26.55 -5.07
N ILE A 429 23.88 -26.03 -5.84
CA ILE A 429 24.10 -25.59 -7.22
C ILE A 429 24.31 -24.07 -7.22
N PRO A 430 25.51 -23.60 -7.62
CA PRO A 430 25.76 -22.17 -7.71
C PRO A 430 25.11 -21.57 -8.97
N LEU A 431 24.82 -20.27 -8.94
CA LEU A 431 24.39 -19.51 -10.11
C LEU A 431 25.52 -18.56 -10.51
N TRP A 432 26.26 -18.89 -11.58
CA TRP A 432 27.37 -18.09 -12.07
C TRP A 432 27.02 -17.30 -13.32
N GLY A 433 27.86 -16.30 -13.61
CA GLY A 433 27.73 -15.46 -14.81
C GLY A 433 26.78 -14.28 -14.61
N GLN A 434 26.50 -13.59 -15.72
CA GLN A 434 25.60 -12.43 -15.70
C GLN A 434 24.15 -12.88 -15.54
N CYS A 435 23.43 -12.18 -14.66
CA CYS A 435 22.01 -12.37 -14.45
C CYS A 435 21.27 -11.03 -14.59
N PHE A 436 20.01 -11.12 -15.01
CA PHE A 436 19.11 -9.97 -15.13
C PHE A 436 17.77 -10.32 -14.44
N ASP A 437 17.47 -9.64 -13.34
CA ASP A 437 16.21 -9.81 -12.62
C ASP A 437 15.19 -8.78 -13.09
N ILE A 438 14.11 -9.25 -13.67
CA ILE A 438 13.01 -8.44 -14.22
C ILE A 438 12.32 -7.62 -13.12
N GLN A 439 12.15 -8.20 -11.93
CA GLN A 439 11.52 -7.51 -10.79
C GLN A 439 12.35 -6.31 -10.33
N LEU A 440 13.66 -6.51 -10.14
CA LEU A 440 14.57 -5.47 -9.70
C LEU A 440 14.77 -4.39 -10.76
N ALA A 441 14.85 -4.78 -12.05
CA ALA A 441 14.93 -3.82 -13.14
C ALA A 441 13.74 -2.85 -13.13
N HIS A 442 12.52 -3.37 -13.05
CA HIS A 442 11.32 -2.54 -12.97
C HIS A 442 11.24 -1.75 -11.65
N TYR A 443 11.71 -2.30 -10.54
CA TYR A 443 11.75 -1.59 -9.27
C TYR A 443 12.64 -0.34 -9.33
N VAL A 444 13.79 -0.41 -9.99
CA VAL A 444 14.66 0.77 -10.21
C VAL A 444 13.99 1.82 -11.10
N ILE A 445 13.23 1.39 -12.12
CA ILE A 445 12.53 2.27 -13.06
C ILE A 445 11.32 2.96 -12.39
N GLN A 446 10.48 2.20 -11.67
CA GLN A 446 9.18 2.64 -11.11
C GLN A 446 8.95 2.12 -9.68
N PRO A 447 9.67 2.65 -8.66
CA PRO A 447 9.68 2.08 -7.30
C PRO A 447 8.34 2.09 -6.58
N GLU A 448 7.37 2.92 -6.98
CA GLU A 448 6.04 2.99 -6.37
C GLU A 448 5.03 2.02 -6.97
N GLN A 449 5.33 1.39 -8.10
CA GLN A 449 4.41 0.51 -8.79
C GLN A 449 4.49 -0.93 -8.28
N ARG A 450 3.61 -1.79 -8.80
CA ARG A 450 3.66 -3.22 -8.54
C ARG A 450 4.71 -3.86 -9.45
N HIS A 451 5.52 -4.76 -8.87
CA HIS A 451 6.59 -5.44 -9.61
C HIS A 451 6.28 -6.91 -9.85
N SER A 452 4.99 -7.31 -9.87
CA SER A 452 4.61 -8.70 -10.17
C SER A 452 4.71 -8.99 -11.67
N LEU A 453 5.14 -10.19 -12.02
CA LEU A 453 5.32 -10.57 -13.44
C LEU A 453 4.02 -10.43 -14.27
N PRO A 454 2.81 -10.78 -13.77
CA PRO A 454 1.57 -10.51 -14.50
C PRO A 454 1.36 -9.02 -14.78
N TYR A 455 1.64 -8.14 -13.80
CA TYR A 455 1.53 -6.70 -13.99
C TYR A 455 2.47 -6.20 -15.10
N LEU A 456 3.73 -6.70 -15.11
CA LEU A 456 4.72 -6.31 -16.12
C LEU A 456 4.34 -6.81 -17.51
N ALA A 457 3.90 -8.06 -17.62
CA ALA A 457 3.45 -8.62 -18.90
C ALA A 457 2.24 -7.84 -19.47
N GLU A 458 1.29 -7.47 -18.62
CA GLU A 458 0.11 -6.70 -19.04
C GLU A 458 0.48 -5.29 -19.51
N ASN A 459 1.40 -4.61 -18.82
CA ASN A 459 1.73 -3.21 -19.14
C ASN A 459 2.75 -3.05 -20.27
N TYR A 460 3.75 -3.92 -20.33
CA TYR A 460 4.85 -3.79 -21.32
C TYR A 460 4.66 -4.68 -22.56
N LEU A 461 4.11 -5.89 -22.39
CA LEU A 461 3.93 -6.84 -23.51
C LEU A 461 2.48 -6.92 -24.00
N HIS A 462 1.56 -6.24 -23.33
CA HIS A 462 0.13 -6.27 -23.65
C HIS A 462 -0.46 -7.69 -23.62
N PHE A 463 0.07 -8.51 -22.73
CA PHE A 463 -0.24 -9.92 -22.59
C PHE A 463 -0.68 -10.27 -21.18
N SER A 464 -1.80 -10.99 -21.05
CA SER A 464 -2.30 -11.48 -19.76
C SER A 464 -1.82 -12.92 -19.55
N PRO A 465 -0.88 -13.16 -18.62
CA PRO A 465 -0.31 -14.48 -18.40
C PRO A 465 -1.26 -15.43 -17.67
N ILE A 466 -0.94 -16.72 -17.68
CA ILE A 466 -1.65 -17.75 -16.93
C ILE A 466 -1.59 -17.42 -15.45
N ASN A 467 -2.76 -17.38 -14.80
CA ASN A 467 -2.85 -17.22 -13.35
C ASN A 467 -2.91 -18.60 -12.69
N ILE A 468 -1.85 -18.93 -11.95
CA ILE A 468 -1.78 -20.23 -11.25
C ILE A 468 -2.69 -20.26 -10.02
N GLU A 469 -3.00 -19.11 -9.42
CA GLU A 469 -3.85 -19.01 -8.23
C GLU A 469 -5.28 -19.52 -8.48
N ASP A 470 -5.73 -19.47 -9.72
CA ASP A 470 -7.05 -20.02 -10.11
C ASP A 470 -7.14 -21.54 -10.01
N ALA A 471 -5.98 -22.22 -9.84
CA ALA A 471 -5.94 -23.66 -9.58
C ALA A 471 -6.22 -24.01 -8.11
N PHE A 472 -6.19 -23.04 -7.19
CA PHE A 472 -6.37 -23.22 -5.75
C PHE A 472 -7.70 -22.65 -5.28
N THR A 473 -8.44 -23.41 -4.46
CA THR A 473 -9.81 -23.03 -4.06
C THR A 473 -9.87 -22.23 -2.78
N THR A 474 -8.96 -22.46 -1.84
CA THR A 474 -8.97 -21.80 -0.52
C THR A 474 -7.87 -20.75 -0.38
N ALA A 475 -8.08 -19.76 0.51
CA ALA A 475 -7.05 -18.75 0.82
C ALA A 475 -5.78 -19.37 1.42
N LYS A 476 -5.90 -20.46 2.18
CA LYS A 476 -4.76 -21.20 2.74
C LYS A 476 -3.94 -21.90 1.64
N GLU A 477 -4.61 -22.53 0.68
CA GLU A 477 -3.95 -23.13 -0.48
C GLU A 477 -3.27 -22.08 -1.35
N LYS A 478 -3.87 -20.88 -1.51
CA LYS A 478 -3.28 -19.76 -2.25
C LYS A 478 -2.02 -19.21 -1.60
N ASN A 479 -1.93 -19.26 -0.27
CA ASN A 479 -0.76 -18.76 0.47
C ASN A 479 0.37 -19.79 0.55
N LEU A 480 0.04 -21.09 0.55
CA LEU A 480 0.98 -22.22 0.68
C LEU A 480 0.92 -23.14 -0.55
N TRP A 481 0.72 -22.53 -1.74
CA TRP A 481 0.55 -23.29 -2.97
C TRP A 481 1.70 -24.26 -3.25
N ASN A 482 1.33 -25.46 -3.69
CA ASN A 482 2.25 -26.50 -4.13
C ASN A 482 1.95 -26.83 -5.59
N MET A 483 2.93 -26.65 -6.47
CA MET A 483 2.74 -26.91 -7.90
C MET A 483 2.58 -28.40 -8.24
N GLU A 484 2.86 -29.32 -7.33
CA GLU A 484 2.53 -30.73 -7.54
C GLU A 484 1.02 -30.99 -7.59
N GLN A 485 0.24 -30.15 -6.92
CA GLN A 485 -1.23 -30.21 -6.93
C GLN A 485 -1.85 -29.69 -8.25
N VAL A 486 -1.04 -29.03 -9.08
CA VAL A 486 -1.46 -28.51 -10.38
C VAL A 486 -1.16 -29.55 -11.46
N SER A 487 -2.07 -29.71 -12.45
CA SER A 487 -1.85 -30.64 -13.57
C SER A 487 -0.51 -30.38 -14.28
N ALA A 488 0.16 -31.44 -14.71
CA ALA A 488 1.48 -31.35 -15.34
C ALA A 488 1.49 -30.40 -16.54
N ALA A 489 0.46 -30.45 -17.38
CA ALA A 489 0.33 -29.55 -18.54
C ALA A 489 0.21 -28.07 -18.13
N ARG A 490 -0.64 -27.74 -17.15
CA ARG A 490 -0.80 -26.35 -16.67
C ARG A 490 0.45 -25.83 -15.97
N ARG A 491 1.12 -26.68 -15.20
CA ARG A 491 2.40 -26.38 -14.55
C ARG A 491 3.49 -26.05 -15.60
N ALA A 492 3.60 -26.88 -16.62
CA ALA A 492 4.54 -26.69 -17.70
C ALA A 492 4.25 -25.38 -18.47
N SER A 493 3.00 -25.18 -18.90
CA SER A 493 2.59 -23.93 -19.59
C SER A 493 2.87 -22.69 -18.75
N TYR A 494 2.51 -22.70 -17.45
CA TYR A 494 2.75 -21.58 -16.54
C TYR A 494 4.24 -21.25 -16.39
N THR A 495 5.06 -22.30 -16.14
CA THR A 495 6.49 -22.12 -15.87
C THR A 495 7.24 -21.65 -17.11
N THR A 496 6.93 -22.21 -18.28
CA THR A 496 7.56 -21.85 -19.56
C THR A 496 7.14 -20.44 -19.99
N GLN A 497 5.86 -20.09 -19.85
CA GLN A 497 5.38 -18.75 -20.14
C GLN A 497 6.07 -17.67 -19.30
N ARG A 498 6.34 -17.93 -18.03
CA ARG A 498 7.10 -17.02 -17.17
C ARG A 498 8.53 -16.81 -17.68
N ALA A 499 9.20 -17.87 -18.12
CA ALA A 499 10.53 -17.79 -18.70
C ALA A 499 10.54 -16.92 -19.98
N ASP A 500 9.54 -17.08 -20.84
CA ASP A 500 9.40 -16.32 -22.08
C ASP A 500 9.10 -14.84 -21.82
N ILE A 501 8.17 -14.54 -20.90
CA ILE A 501 7.88 -13.18 -20.47
C ILE A 501 9.15 -12.50 -19.94
N CYS A 502 9.97 -13.18 -19.13
CA CYS A 502 11.22 -12.62 -18.64
C CYS A 502 12.17 -12.27 -19.78
N ARG A 503 12.34 -13.17 -20.77
CA ARG A 503 13.17 -12.94 -21.94
C ARG A 503 12.72 -11.72 -22.74
N LEU A 504 11.42 -11.60 -23.00
CA LEU A 504 10.85 -10.51 -23.79
C LEU A 504 10.91 -9.15 -23.08
N LEU A 505 10.75 -9.12 -21.75
CA LEU A 505 10.80 -7.88 -20.95
C LEU A 505 12.22 -7.33 -20.82
N LYS A 506 13.25 -8.17 -20.95
CA LYS A 506 14.64 -7.79 -20.68
C LYS A 506 15.09 -6.57 -21.48
N ASP A 507 14.95 -6.60 -22.81
CA ASP A 507 15.46 -5.52 -23.67
C ASP A 507 14.68 -4.21 -23.48
N ILE A 508 13.38 -4.31 -23.17
CA ILE A 508 12.52 -3.16 -22.88
C ILE A 508 12.99 -2.48 -21.59
N LEU A 509 13.10 -3.25 -20.50
CA LEU A 509 13.47 -2.71 -19.20
C LEU A 509 14.93 -2.22 -19.18
N GLU A 510 15.84 -2.89 -19.87
CA GLU A 510 17.23 -2.41 -20.00
C GLU A 510 17.30 -1.06 -20.73
N SER A 511 16.49 -0.88 -21.78
CA SER A 511 16.39 0.40 -22.49
C SER A 511 15.86 1.52 -21.58
N GLU A 512 14.85 1.23 -20.76
CA GLU A 512 14.31 2.19 -19.78
C GLU A 512 15.30 2.49 -18.65
N LEU A 513 16.03 1.49 -18.15
CA LEU A 513 17.11 1.70 -17.18
C LEU A 513 18.16 2.67 -17.70
N LYS A 514 18.58 2.51 -18.99
CA LYS A 514 19.52 3.43 -19.65
C LYS A 514 18.94 4.84 -19.80
N ALA A 515 17.70 4.95 -20.24
CA ALA A 515 17.02 6.24 -20.41
C ALA A 515 16.85 7.02 -19.10
N ASN A 516 16.68 6.31 -17.99
CA ASN A 516 16.49 6.87 -16.66
C ASN A 516 17.79 7.02 -15.83
N ASN A 517 18.97 6.75 -16.41
CA ASN A 517 20.26 6.69 -15.70
C ASN A 517 20.28 5.70 -14.54
N GLY A 518 19.39 4.69 -14.54
CA GLY A 518 19.26 3.70 -13.47
C GLY A 518 20.10 2.43 -13.68
N LEU A 519 20.79 2.30 -14.81
CA LEU A 519 21.50 1.07 -15.14
C LEU A 519 22.63 0.76 -14.16
N SER A 520 23.46 1.75 -13.79
CA SER A 520 24.54 1.56 -12.81
C SER A 520 23.98 1.20 -11.42
N LEU A 521 22.88 1.83 -10.99
CA LEU A 521 22.21 1.46 -9.74
C LEU A 521 21.77 -0.01 -9.76
N PHE A 522 21.22 -0.47 -10.89
CA PHE A 522 20.79 -1.86 -11.07
C PHE A 522 21.98 -2.82 -11.07
N GLU A 523 23.04 -2.54 -11.86
CA GLU A 523 24.18 -3.45 -12.07
C GLU A 523 25.18 -3.45 -10.90
N ASP A 524 25.40 -2.29 -10.24
CA ASP A 524 26.45 -2.13 -9.23
C ASP A 524 25.91 -2.29 -7.81
N ILE A 525 24.59 -2.12 -7.59
CA ILE A 525 23.98 -2.19 -6.24
C ILE A 525 22.89 -3.27 -6.18
N GLU A 526 21.82 -3.17 -6.96
CA GLU A 526 20.66 -4.05 -6.75
C GLU A 526 20.95 -5.50 -7.10
N MET A 527 21.57 -5.78 -8.25
CA MET A 527 21.90 -7.15 -8.65
C MET A 527 22.99 -7.80 -7.77
N PRO A 528 24.11 -7.12 -7.43
CA PRO A 528 25.13 -7.70 -6.55
C PRO A 528 24.66 -7.95 -5.11
N LEU A 529 23.63 -7.23 -4.64
CA LEU A 529 23.04 -7.43 -3.32
C LEU A 529 22.23 -8.72 -3.23
N VAL A 530 21.65 -9.22 -4.32
CA VAL A 530 20.78 -10.41 -4.31
C VAL A 530 21.46 -11.64 -3.69
N PRO A 531 22.68 -12.06 -4.09
CA PRO A 531 23.35 -13.21 -3.46
C PRO A 531 23.68 -12.97 -1.99
N VAL A 532 23.96 -11.72 -1.56
CA VAL A 532 24.23 -11.38 -0.15
C VAL A 532 22.97 -11.61 0.69
N LEU A 533 21.82 -11.12 0.23
CA LEU A 533 20.56 -11.33 0.92
C LEU A 533 20.13 -12.80 0.93
N ALA A 534 20.36 -13.55 -0.15
CA ALA A 534 20.09 -14.97 -0.19
C ALA A 534 20.95 -15.73 0.84
N GLU A 535 22.23 -15.39 0.97
CA GLU A 535 23.12 -15.97 1.97
C GLU A 535 22.67 -15.63 3.40
N MET A 536 22.31 -14.38 3.69
CA MET A 536 21.77 -13.97 4.98
C MET A 536 20.47 -14.71 5.34
N GLU A 537 19.59 -14.91 4.37
CA GLU A 537 18.35 -15.69 4.57
C GLU A 537 18.64 -17.19 4.80
N CYS A 538 19.63 -17.77 4.11
CA CYS A 538 20.08 -19.14 4.35
C CYS A 538 20.67 -19.32 5.74
N ASN A 539 21.52 -18.38 6.17
CA ASN A 539 22.17 -18.41 7.48
C ASN A 539 21.13 -18.29 8.60
N GLY A 540 20.21 -17.31 8.45
CA GLY A 540 19.25 -16.98 9.49
C GLY A 540 19.90 -16.41 10.75
N VAL A 541 19.13 -16.33 11.82
CA VAL A 541 19.59 -15.85 13.14
C VAL A 541 19.15 -16.81 14.24
N ARG A 542 20.06 -17.12 15.15
CA ARG A 542 19.79 -17.98 16.28
C ARG A 542 19.09 -17.21 17.39
N VAL A 543 18.12 -17.86 18.05
CA VAL A 543 17.42 -17.29 19.21
C VAL A 543 17.46 -18.22 20.40
N ASP A 544 17.67 -17.65 21.58
CA ASP A 544 17.64 -18.34 22.86
C ASP A 544 16.19 -18.49 23.35
N ILE A 545 15.60 -19.67 23.13
CA ILE A 545 14.23 -19.97 23.53
C ILE A 545 14.03 -19.93 25.06
N PRO A 546 14.95 -20.44 25.91
CA PRO A 546 14.88 -20.24 27.36
C PRO A 546 14.74 -18.78 27.77
N THR A 547 15.59 -17.90 27.26
CA THR A 547 15.52 -16.45 27.53
C THR A 547 14.18 -15.85 27.09
N LEU A 548 13.63 -16.21 25.92
CA LEU A 548 12.32 -15.76 25.49
C LEU A 548 11.20 -16.22 26.44
N LYS A 549 11.25 -17.43 26.96
CA LYS A 549 10.28 -17.94 27.94
C LYS A 549 10.35 -17.21 29.27
N GLU A 550 11.55 -16.87 29.73
CA GLU A 550 11.74 -16.06 30.92
C GLU A 550 11.15 -14.66 30.73
N ILE A 551 11.47 -13.98 29.64
CA ILE A 551 10.90 -12.68 29.27
C ILE A 551 9.38 -12.77 29.20
N SER A 552 8.83 -13.83 28.57
CA SER A 552 7.37 -14.05 28.48
C SER A 552 6.74 -14.12 29.86
N THR A 553 7.36 -14.84 30.79
CA THR A 553 6.87 -14.97 32.17
C THR A 553 6.85 -13.62 32.88
N GLN A 554 7.93 -12.87 32.84
CA GLN A 554 8.06 -11.55 33.48
C GLN A 554 7.07 -10.53 32.91
N LEU A 555 6.94 -10.46 31.55
CA LEU A 555 6.00 -9.54 30.92
C LEU A 555 4.54 -9.91 31.22
N ASN A 556 4.18 -11.20 31.27
CA ASN A 556 2.85 -11.65 31.62
C ASN A 556 2.49 -11.33 33.08
N GLU A 557 3.41 -11.46 34.03
CA GLU A 557 3.20 -11.05 35.43
C GLU A 557 2.94 -9.54 35.53
N ARG A 558 3.75 -8.72 34.89
CA ARG A 558 3.55 -7.26 34.84
C ARG A 558 2.24 -6.87 34.17
N MET A 559 1.89 -7.55 33.08
CA MET A 559 0.63 -7.33 32.36
C MET A 559 -0.58 -7.62 33.22
N LYS A 560 -0.57 -8.72 34.04
CA LYS A 560 -1.61 -9.02 35.03
C LYS A 560 -1.71 -7.94 36.11
N GLY A 561 -0.58 -7.35 36.52
CA GLY A 561 -0.57 -6.22 37.46
C GLY A 561 -1.27 -4.98 36.89
N TYR A 562 -0.96 -4.63 35.61
CA TYR A 562 -1.66 -3.53 34.95
C TYR A 562 -3.15 -3.82 34.75
N GLU A 563 -3.51 -5.04 34.37
CA GLU A 563 -4.91 -5.47 34.21
C GLU A 563 -5.70 -5.31 35.49
N ALA A 564 -5.21 -5.79 36.63
CA ALA A 564 -5.85 -5.63 37.92
C ALA A 564 -6.03 -4.15 38.31
N THR A 565 -5.01 -3.32 38.08
CA THR A 565 -5.04 -1.88 38.34
C THR A 565 -6.06 -1.17 37.46
N ILE A 566 -6.12 -1.52 36.15
CA ILE A 566 -7.09 -0.96 35.21
C ILE A 566 -8.52 -1.31 35.64
N TYR A 567 -8.78 -2.57 36.01
CA TYR A 567 -10.11 -3.00 36.43
C TYR A 567 -10.55 -2.30 37.75
N GLN A 568 -9.61 -2.13 38.68
CA GLN A 568 -9.86 -1.38 39.92
C GLN A 568 -10.22 0.08 39.61
N MET A 569 -9.50 0.74 38.69
CA MET A 569 -9.77 2.12 38.29
C MET A 569 -11.08 2.27 37.51
N ALA A 570 -11.40 1.30 36.67
CA ALA A 570 -12.63 1.28 35.87
C ALA A 570 -13.87 0.86 36.67
N GLY A 571 -13.69 0.24 37.82
CA GLY A 571 -14.77 -0.30 38.68
C GLY A 571 -15.41 -1.59 38.16
N GLN A 572 -14.91 -2.12 36.99
CA GLN A 572 -15.43 -3.35 36.38
C GLN A 572 -14.38 -4.00 35.43
N PRO A 573 -14.46 -5.31 35.25
CA PRO A 573 -13.64 -6.00 34.26
C PRO A 573 -14.14 -5.73 32.83
N PHE A 574 -13.24 -5.62 31.89
CA PHE A 574 -13.53 -5.45 30.44
C PHE A 574 -12.34 -5.89 29.60
N ASN A 575 -12.54 -6.11 28.28
CA ASN A 575 -11.44 -6.46 27.40
C ASN A 575 -10.59 -5.24 27.02
N ILE A 576 -9.43 -5.07 27.64
CA ILE A 576 -8.50 -3.95 27.41
C ILE A 576 -7.92 -3.96 25.98
N SER A 577 -7.91 -5.12 25.32
CA SER A 577 -7.49 -5.25 23.92
C SER A 577 -8.58 -4.83 22.92
N SER A 578 -9.83 -4.64 23.36
CA SER A 578 -10.93 -4.20 22.53
C SER A 578 -11.01 -2.67 22.46
N PRO A 579 -10.74 -2.04 21.30
CA PRO A 579 -10.86 -0.59 21.14
C PRO A 579 -12.24 -0.07 21.54
N ARG A 580 -13.29 -0.84 21.25
CA ARG A 580 -14.67 -0.49 21.57
C ARG A 580 -14.90 -0.39 23.07
N GLN A 581 -14.54 -1.46 23.82
CA GLN A 581 -14.77 -1.49 25.27
C GLN A 581 -13.90 -0.46 26.01
N VAL A 582 -12.65 -0.28 25.59
CA VAL A 582 -11.80 0.79 26.11
C VAL A 582 -12.42 2.17 25.88
N GLY A 583 -12.97 2.41 24.68
CA GLY A 583 -13.66 3.67 24.38
C GLY A 583 -14.90 3.90 25.25
N GLU A 584 -15.73 2.86 25.44
CA GLU A 584 -16.91 2.91 26.33
C GLU A 584 -16.51 3.25 27.78
N ILE A 585 -15.45 2.60 28.30
CA ILE A 585 -14.95 2.88 29.65
C ILE A 585 -14.41 4.31 29.78
N LEU A 586 -13.51 4.73 28.90
CA LEU A 586 -12.83 6.03 29.02
C LEU A 586 -13.76 7.22 28.76
N PHE A 587 -14.70 7.11 27.82
CA PHE A 587 -15.48 8.24 27.35
C PHE A 587 -16.94 8.23 27.80
N ASP A 588 -17.57 7.06 27.97
CA ASP A 588 -18.96 6.99 28.43
C ASP A 588 -19.03 6.83 29.95
N VAL A 589 -18.22 5.94 30.58
CA VAL A 589 -18.24 5.69 32.01
C VAL A 589 -17.42 6.74 32.77
N MET A 590 -16.15 6.92 32.40
CA MET A 590 -15.23 7.83 33.11
C MET A 590 -15.28 9.27 32.60
N GLN A 591 -15.87 9.52 31.44
CA GLN A 591 -16.05 10.84 30.82
C GLN A 591 -14.76 11.70 30.71
N LEU A 592 -13.64 11.07 30.41
CA LEU A 592 -12.32 11.73 30.37
C LEU A 592 -12.20 12.79 29.26
N ASP A 593 -13.00 12.70 28.20
CA ASP A 593 -13.06 13.68 27.12
C ASP A 593 -14.47 13.75 26.52
N SER A 594 -15.16 14.88 26.74
CA SER A 594 -16.49 15.11 26.18
C SER A 594 -16.51 15.32 24.64
N LYS A 595 -15.33 15.55 24.04
CA LYS A 595 -15.14 15.78 22.59
C LYS A 595 -14.41 14.63 21.92
N ALA A 596 -14.41 13.42 22.52
CA ALA A 596 -13.72 12.25 22.00
C ALA A 596 -14.17 11.95 20.57
N LYS A 597 -13.18 11.80 19.67
CA LYS A 597 -13.42 11.49 18.26
C LYS A 597 -13.98 10.07 18.10
N ARG A 598 -14.90 9.94 17.15
CA ARG A 598 -15.42 8.64 16.75
C ARG A 598 -14.95 8.27 15.35
N THR A 599 -14.73 7.00 15.12
CA THR A 599 -14.40 6.44 13.81
C THR A 599 -15.63 6.49 12.89
N LYS A 600 -15.46 6.27 11.59
CA LYS A 600 -16.57 6.17 10.63
C LYS A 600 -17.62 5.11 10.99
N SER A 601 -17.24 4.09 11.76
CA SER A 601 -18.16 3.05 12.30
C SER A 601 -18.84 3.45 13.60
N GLY A 602 -18.71 4.70 14.06
CA GLY A 602 -19.34 5.20 15.29
C GLY A 602 -18.66 4.81 16.61
N GLN A 603 -17.60 4.03 16.57
CA GLN A 603 -16.80 3.67 17.75
C GLN A 603 -15.85 4.79 18.14
N TYR A 604 -15.53 4.91 19.42
CA TYR A 604 -14.49 5.84 19.85
C TYR A 604 -13.12 5.47 19.30
N GLU A 605 -12.37 6.48 18.88
CA GLU A 605 -10.98 6.30 18.48
C GLU A 605 -10.13 6.15 19.75
N THR A 606 -9.44 5.00 19.88
CA THR A 606 -8.54 4.67 21.00
C THR A 606 -7.14 4.30 20.50
N SER A 607 -6.71 4.96 19.41
CA SER A 607 -5.34 4.81 18.89
C SER A 607 -4.31 5.29 19.92
N GLU A 608 -3.08 4.84 19.80
CA GLU A 608 -1.98 5.22 20.69
C GLU A 608 -1.81 6.75 20.75
N SER A 609 -1.96 7.45 19.62
CA SER A 609 -1.89 8.92 19.57
C SER A 609 -3.01 9.59 20.38
N VAL A 610 -4.24 9.09 20.30
CA VAL A 610 -5.37 9.60 21.06
C VAL A 610 -5.18 9.36 22.56
N LEU A 611 -4.77 8.16 22.95
CA LEU A 611 -4.51 7.84 24.35
C LEU A 611 -3.31 8.65 24.90
N THR A 612 -2.26 8.84 24.10
CA THR A 612 -1.11 9.66 24.49
C THR A 612 -1.51 11.12 24.75
N ALA A 613 -2.41 11.69 23.94
CA ALA A 613 -2.94 13.04 24.17
C ALA A 613 -3.78 13.14 25.47
N LEU A 614 -4.26 12.01 25.98
CA LEU A 614 -5.01 11.93 27.26
C LEU A 614 -4.11 11.63 28.47
N LYS A 615 -2.81 11.43 28.27
CA LYS A 615 -1.85 11.27 29.38
C LYS A 615 -1.97 12.45 30.35
N GLY A 616 -1.93 12.18 31.62
CA GLY A 616 -2.08 13.19 32.68
C GLY A 616 -3.51 13.55 33.07
N LYS A 617 -4.54 13.17 32.26
CA LYS A 617 -5.94 13.35 32.65
C LYS A 617 -6.38 12.33 33.71
N HIS A 618 -5.96 11.07 33.58
CA HIS A 618 -6.24 10.02 34.56
C HIS A 618 -5.20 8.88 34.45
N PRO A 619 -4.72 8.29 35.55
CA PRO A 619 -3.70 7.23 35.55
C PRO A 619 -4.11 5.97 34.77
N ILE A 620 -5.39 5.68 34.58
CA ILE A 620 -5.87 4.54 33.80
C ILE A 620 -5.34 4.57 32.37
N VAL A 621 -5.15 5.77 31.76
CA VAL A 621 -4.67 5.93 30.38
C VAL A 621 -3.25 5.41 30.23
N GLU A 622 -2.38 5.74 31.17
CA GLU A 622 -0.99 5.27 31.19
C GLU A 622 -0.91 3.76 31.39
N ASN A 623 -1.74 3.21 32.29
CA ASN A 623 -1.82 1.77 32.51
C ASN A 623 -2.32 1.02 31.27
N ILE A 624 -3.32 1.55 30.55
CA ILE A 624 -3.81 0.97 29.29
C ILE A 624 -2.74 1.00 28.21
N LEU A 625 -2.00 2.10 28.09
CA LEU A 625 -0.89 2.20 27.13
C LEU A 625 0.21 1.19 27.46
N SER A 626 0.60 1.07 28.74
CA SER A 626 1.57 0.09 29.20
C SER A 626 1.12 -1.35 28.95
N TYR A 627 -0.13 -1.69 29.31
CA TYR A 627 -0.71 -3.00 29.03
C TYR A 627 -0.68 -3.34 27.53
N ARG A 628 -1.13 -2.42 26.67
CA ARG A 628 -1.15 -2.63 25.21
C ARG A 628 0.27 -2.77 24.63
N GLY A 629 1.23 -2.00 25.17
CA GLY A 629 2.64 -2.12 24.81
C GLY A 629 3.18 -3.51 25.11
N LEU A 630 3.04 -4.00 26.34
CA LEU A 630 3.45 -5.35 26.73
C LEU A 630 2.75 -6.44 25.94
N LYS A 631 1.42 -6.30 25.74
CA LYS A 631 0.65 -7.25 24.93
C LYS A 631 1.16 -7.37 23.51
N LYS A 632 1.50 -6.24 22.87
CA LYS A 632 2.09 -6.21 21.54
C LYS A 632 3.45 -6.91 21.51
N LEU A 633 4.33 -6.65 22.47
CA LEU A 633 5.63 -7.29 22.56
C LEU A 633 5.50 -8.81 22.73
N LEU A 634 4.62 -9.26 23.61
CA LEU A 634 4.34 -10.68 23.82
C LEU A 634 3.85 -11.36 22.54
N THR A 635 2.75 -10.85 21.98
CA THR A 635 2.09 -11.53 20.85
C THR A 635 2.84 -11.43 19.52
N THR A 636 3.61 -10.36 19.31
CA THR A 636 4.30 -10.14 18.04
C THR A 636 5.69 -10.76 18.02
N TYR A 637 6.38 -10.78 19.18
CA TYR A 637 7.78 -11.23 19.25
C TYR A 637 7.98 -12.38 20.24
N VAL A 638 7.76 -12.16 21.53
CA VAL A 638 8.25 -13.08 22.58
C VAL A 638 7.62 -14.46 22.47
N ASP A 639 6.29 -14.53 22.29
CA ASP A 639 5.57 -15.81 22.16
C ASP A 639 5.58 -16.34 20.71
N ALA A 640 5.76 -15.46 19.70
CA ALA A 640 5.75 -15.84 18.30
C ALA A 640 7.09 -16.42 17.81
N LEU A 641 8.21 -15.81 18.20
CA LEU A 641 9.55 -16.18 17.70
C LEU A 641 9.89 -17.67 17.92
N PRO A 642 9.62 -18.31 19.09
CA PRO A 642 9.91 -19.72 19.28
C PRO A 642 9.24 -20.65 18.27
N HIS A 643 8.06 -20.26 17.75
CA HIS A 643 7.32 -21.03 16.74
C HIS A 643 7.82 -20.83 15.30
N LEU A 644 8.69 -19.85 15.08
CA LEU A 644 9.27 -19.51 13.78
C LEU A 644 10.69 -20.09 13.61
N VAL A 645 11.23 -20.72 14.65
CA VAL A 645 12.51 -21.41 14.54
C VAL A 645 12.36 -22.64 13.64
N ASN A 646 13.15 -22.68 12.58
CA ASN A 646 13.17 -23.83 11.67
C ASN A 646 13.78 -25.03 12.39
N PRO A 647 13.08 -26.18 12.47
CA PRO A 647 13.54 -27.36 13.24
C PRO A 647 14.79 -28.03 12.65
N HIS A 648 15.10 -27.79 11.37
CA HIS A 648 16.28 -28.37 10.71
C HIS A 648 17.53 -27.54 10.91
N THR A 649 17.42 -26.22 10.95
CA THR A 649 18.57 -25.31 11.09
C THR A 649 18.76 -24.80 12.50
N GLY A 650 17.70 -24.76 13.31
CA GLY A 650 17.70 -24.15 14.63
C GLY A 650 17.67 -22.61 14.61
N HIS A 651 17.48 -22.01 13.43
CA HIS A 651 17.49 -20.56 13.22
C HIS A 651 16.11 -20.03 12.78
N ILE A 652 15.94 -18.72 12.91
CA ILE A 652 14.85 -17.97 12.31
C ILE A 652 15.35 -17.40 10.97
N HIS A 653 14.63 -17.70 9.89
CA HIS A 653 14.95 -17.22 8.54
C HIS A 653 13.94 -16.15 8.15
N THR A 654 14.30 -14.87 8.36
CA THR A 654 13.48 -13.75 7.88
C THR A 654 13.61 -13.61 6.37
N THR A 655 12.57 -13.13 5.70
CA THR A 655 12.62 -12.80 4.27
C THR A 655 12.92 -11.32 4.08
N PHE A 656 13.99 -10.96 3.40
CA PHE A 656 14.33 -9.58 3.03
C PHE A 656 13.66 -9.19 1.70
N HIS A 657 12.90 -8.12 1.70
CA HIS A 657 12.27 -7.57 0.50
C HIS A 657 13.10 -6.41 -0.06
N GLN A 658 13.68 -6.62 -1.22
CA GLN A 658 14.52 -5.63 -1.91
C GLN A 658 13.67 -4.66 -2.74
N ALA A 659 12.57 -5.11 -3.33
CA ALA A 659 11.71 -4.37 -4.25
C ALA A 659 10.37 -3.96 -3.62
N LEU A 660 10.34 -3.53 -2.34
CA LEU A 660 9.09 -3.20 -1.65
C LEU A 660 8.98 -1.72 -1.29
N THR A 661 10.06 -1.12 -0.79
CA THR A 661 10.02 0.28 -0.32
C THR A 661 10.40 1.23 -1.43
N ALA A 662 9.69 2.32 -1.57
CA ALA A 662 9.99 3.31 -2.60
C ALA A 662 11.23 4.18 -2.29
N THR A 663 11.85 4.02 -1.10
CA THR A 663 13.05 4.74 -0.68
C THR A 663 14.35 3.98 -0.94
N GLY A 664 14.30 2.73 -1.40
CA GLY A 664 15.47 1.87 -1.53
C GLY A 664 15.83 1.09 -0.27
N ARG A 665 15.21 1.39 0.88
CA ARG A 665 15.45 0.62 2.12
C ARG A 665 14.99 -0.82 1.97
N LEU A 666 15.71 -1.76 2.59
CA LEU A 666 15.24 -3.13 2.76
C LEU A 666 14.06 -3.16 3.74
N SER A 667 13.18 -4.09 3.54
CA SER A 667 12.14 -4.46 4.50
C SER A 667 12.23 -5.95 4.76
N CYS A 668 11.78 -6.43 5.91
CA CYS A 668 11.74 -7.86 6.16
C CYS A 668 10.38 -8.32 6.70
N SER A 669 10.10 -9.61 6.50
CA SER A 669 8.86 -10.24 6.97
C SER A 669 9.08 -11.71 7.33
N ASN A 670 8.14 -12.28 8.07
CA ASN A 670 8.12 -13.68 8.47
C ASN A 670 9.38 -14.17 9.25
N PRO A 671 9.77 -13.50 10.37
CA PRO A 671 9.18 -12.32 11.03
C PRO A 671 9.79 -10.99 10.59
N ASN A 672 9.13 -9.86 10.90
CA ASN A 672 9.75 -8.54 10.72
C ASN A 672 10.69 -8.21 11.90
N LEU A 673 11.96 -8.51 11.74
CA LEU A 673 12.99 -8.27 12.76
C LEU A 673 13.45 -6.80 12.83
N GLN A 674 13.22 -6.00 11.78
CA GLN A 674 13.57 -4.58 11.76
C GLN A 674 12.67 -3.71 12.66
N ASN A 675 11.53 -4.25 13.09
CA ASN A 675 10.59 -3.54 13.96
C ASN A 675 10.71 -3.94 15.45
N ILE A 676 11.72 -4.70 15.85
CA ILE A 676 11.99 -4.99 17.25
C ILE A 676 12.36 -3.68 17.94
N PRO A 677 11.66 -3.28 19.03
CA PRO A 677 11.86 -1.97 19.61
C PRO A 677 13.26 -1.73 20.14
N VAL A 678 13.83 -0.58 19.82
CA VAL A 678 15.13 -0.10 20.32
C VAL A 678 14.95 0.72 21.59
N ARG A 679 13.77 1.35 21.76
CA ARG A 679 13.46 2.25 22.87
C ARG A 679 12.61 1.53 23.91
N GLY A 680 12.90 1.82 25.18
CA GLY A 680 12.22 1.20 26.32
C GLY A 680 12.91 -0.08 26.77
N GLU A 681 12.92 -0.29 28.08
CA GLU A 681 13.58 -1.43 28.75
C GLU A 681 13.07 -2.78 28.20
N ASP A 682 11.74 -2.93 28.09
CA ASP A 682 11.11 -4.17 27.64
C ASP A 682 11.44 -4.54 26.18
N GLY A 683 11.58 -3.53 25.31
CA GLY A 683 11.97 -3.75 23.91
C GLY A 683 13.42 -4.19 23.77
N LYS A 684 14.29 -3.59 24.58
CA LYS A 684 15.72 -3.94 24.64
C LYS A 684 15.94 -5.37 25.15
N GLU A 685 15.18 -5.80 26.16
CA GLU A 685 15.28 -7.15 26.72
C GLU A 685 15.07 -8.25 25.67
N ILE A 686 14.18 -8.04 24.69
CA ILE A 686 13.95 -9.00 23.61
C ILE A 686 15.20 -9.21 22.77
N ARG A 687 16.07 -8.21 22.64
CA ARG A 687 17.32 -8.32 21.89
C ARG A 687 18.34 -9.26 22.56
N LYS A 688 18.23 -9.51 23.86
CA LYS A 688 19.06 -10.51 24.55
C LYS A 688 18.86 -11.93 24.03
N ALA A 689 17.67 -12.21 23.52
CA ALA A 689 17.36 -13.52 22.96
C ALA A 689 18.00 -13.79 21.59
N PHE A 690 18.51 -12.78 20.89
CA PHE A 690 19.22 -12.95 19.64
C PHE A 690 20.69 -13.17 19.90
N ILE A 691 21.16 -14.37 19.65
CA ILE A 691 22.50 -14.86 19.99
C ILE A 691 23.27 -15.29 18.75
N PRO A 692 24.62 -15.29 18.76
CA PRO A 692 25.42 -15.80 17.66
C PRO A 692 25.33 -17.35 17.59
N ASP A 693 25.90 -17.91 16.54
CA ASP A 693 26.12 -19.36 16.43
C ASP A 693 26.98 -19.91 17.54
N GLU A 694 26.94 -21.24 17.73
CA GLU A 694 27.73 -21.91 18.77
C GLU A 694 29.22 -21.71 18.56
N GLY A 695 29.90 -21.20 19.57
CA GLY A 695 31.33 -20.88 19.50
C GLY A 695 31.66 -19.55 18.81
N CYS A 696 30.66 -18.73 18.49
CA CYS A 696 30.83 -17.40 17.91
C CYS A 696 30.48 -16.29 18.91
N GLU A 697 30.92 -15.07 18.62
CA GLU A 697 30.54 -13.83 19.29
C GLU A 697 29.61 -13.01 18.40
N PHE A 698 28.70 -12.24 19.01
CA PHE A 698 27.85 -11.32 18.29
C PHE A 698 28.60 -10.02 18.04
N PHE A 699 28.61 -9.56 16.79
CA PHE A 699 29.21 -8.30 16.39
C PHE A 699 28.18 -7.42 15.72
N SER A 700 28.08 -6.16 16.14
CA SER A 700 27.20 -5.15 15.55
C SER A 700 28.02 -3.96 15.05
N ALA A 701 27.69 -3.43 13.88
CA ALA A 701 28.24 -2.23 13.30
C ALA A 701 27.13 -1.33 12.79
N ASP A 702 27.00 -0.12 13.35
CA ASP A 702 25.94 0.85 13.04
C ASP A 702 26.53 2.14 12.48
N TYR A 703 25.94 2.70 11.42
CA TYR A 703 26.38 3.97 10.89
C TYR A 703 26.05 5.12 11.84
N SER A 704 27.08 5.84 12.25
CA SER A 704 26.92 7.04 13.08
C SER A 704 26.31 8.18 12.29
N GLN A 705 25.03 8.46 12.50
CA GLN A 705 24.28 9.62 11.99
C GLN A 705 24.35 9.78 10.46
N ILE A 706 24.25 8.71 9.70
CA ILE A 706 24.44 8.69 8.25
C ILE A 706 23.54 9.71 7.52
N GLU A 707 22.28 9.86 7.90
CA GLU A 707 21.35 10.80 7.25
C GLU A 707 21.79 12.27 7.40
N LEU A 708 22.36 12.65 8.56
CA LEU A 708 22.88 14.01 8.77
C LEU A 708 24.20 14.24 8.01
N ARG A 709 25.02 13.22 7.86
CA ARG A 709 26.24 13.28 7.05
C ARG A 709 25.92 13.44 5.57
N ILE A 710 24.91 12.72 5.08
CA ILE A 710 24.39 12.88 3.71
C ILE A 710 23.78 14.26 3.51
N LEU A 711 23.02 14.77 4.48
CA LEU A 711 22.49 16.13 4.43
C LEU A 711 23.61 17.17 4.33
N ALA A 712 24.67 17.07 5.15
CA ALA A 712 25.82 17.96 5.10
C ALA A 712 26.46 17.98 3.70
N HIS A 713 26.64 16.78 3.10
CA HIS A 713 27.18 16.64 1.76
C HIS A 713 26.23 17.24 0.68
N LEU A 714 24.94 16.91 0.71
CA LEU A 714 23.98 17.40 -0.30
C LEU A 714 23.72 18.91 -0.20
N SER A 715 23.70 19.47 1.01
CA SER A 715 23.48 20.90 1.22
C SER A 715 24.75 21.73 1.04
N GLN A 716 25.94 21.11 1.08
CA GLN A 716 27.23 21.80 1.07
C GLN A 716 27.38 22.83 2.21
N ASP A 717 26.70 22.60 3.33
CA ASP A 717 26.80 23.47 4.50
C ASP A 717 28.14 23.30 5.21
N GLN A 718 29.00 24.30 5.06
CA GLN A 718 30.37 24.25 5.55
C GLN A 718 30.48 24.11 7.06
N GLN A 719 29.56 24.68 7.81
CA GLN A 719 29.55 24.58 9.26
C GLN A 719 29.22 23.15 9.71
N MET A 720 28.29 22.48 9.02
CA MET A 720 27.95 21.09 9.29
C MET A 720 29.07 20.15 8.84
N ILE A 721 29.68 20.39 7.68
CA ILE A 721 30.81 19.63 7.16
C ILE A 721 32.00 19.70 8.14
N HIS A 722 32.42 20.90 8.58
CA HIS A 722 33.51 21.04 9.53
C HIS A 722 33.22 20.35 10.87
N ALA A 723 31.97 20.47 11.39
CA ALA A 723 31.63 19.78 12.64
C ALA A 723 31.83 18.25 12.56
N PHE A 724 31.49 17.64 11.41
CA PHE A 724 31.71 16.22 11.18
C PHE A 724 33.19 15.86 10.92
N GLN A 725 33.95 16.73 10.21
CA GLN A 725 35.36 16.50 9.94
C GLN A 725 36.20 16.60 11.22
N ASP A 726 35.85 17.54 12.12
CA ASP A 726 36.51 17.73 13.42
C ASP A 726 36.07 16.69 14.46
N GLY A 727 35.15 15.81 14.15
CA GLY A 727 34.66 14.73 15.03
C GLY A 727 33.80 15.21 16.20
N TYR A 728 33.19 16.40 16.11
CA TYR A 728 32.27 16.90 17.14
C TYR A 728 30.93 16.17 17.12
N ASP A 729 30.32 16.06 18.29
CA ASP A 729 28.92 15.65 18.41
C ASP A 729 28.03 16.69 17.73
N ILE A 730 27.48 16.36 16.57
CA ILE A 730 26.69 17.29 15.75
C ILE A 730 25.48 17.86 16.51
N HIS A 731 24.88 17.10 17.44
CA HIS A 731 23.76 17.59 18.24
C HIS A 731 24.19 18.58 19.30
N ALA A 732 25.36 18.36 19.93
CA ALA A 732 25.96 19.30 20.85
C ALA A 732 26.46 20.55 20.09
N ALA A 733 27.12 20.37 18.95
CA ALA A 733 27.56 21.47 18.11
C ALA A 733 26.39 22.34 17.60
N THR A 734 25.29 21.72 17.18
CA THR A 734 24.06 22.41 16.81
C THR A 734 23.47 23.19 18.01
N ALA A 735 23.39 22.56 19.19
CA ALA A 735 22.90 23.22 20.41
C ALA A 735 23.77 24.42 20.80
N ALA A 736 25.08 24.25 20.79
CA ALA A 736 26.03 25.34 21.10
C ALA A 736 25.80 26.58 20.24
N LYS A 737 25.57 26.36 18.93
CA LYS A 737 25.35 27.46 17.97
C LYS A 737 23.96 28.07 18.11
N ILE A 738 22.89 27.25 18.23
CA ILE A 738 21.50 27.72 18.36
C ILE A 738 21.31 28.52 19.66
N TYR A 739 21.91 28.07 20.76
CA TYR A 739 21.81 28.73 22.07
C TYR A 739 22.93 29.72 22.35
N HIS A 740 23.84 29.97 21.39
CA HIS A 740 24.99 30.87 21.50
C HIS A 740 25.85 30.60 22.73
N LYS A 741 26.21 29.34 22.97
CA LYS A 741 27.00 28.86 24.09
C LYS A 741 28.25 28.14 23.61
N PRO A 742 29.34 28.12 24.46
CA PRO A 742 30.45 27.21 24.22
C PRO A 742 30.00 25.75 24.23
N LEU A 743 30.66 24.90 23.44
CA LEU A 743 30.31 23.48 23.27
C LEU A 743 30.27 22.73 24.63
N ASP A 744 31.22 23.02 25.51
CA ASP A 744 31.37 22.38 26.83
C ASP A 744 30.28 22.81 27.85
N SER A 745 29.54 23.86 27.55
CA SER A 745 28.44 24.35 28.41
C SER A 745 27.03 23.94 27.93
N VAL A 746 26.94 23.11 26.89
CA VAL A 746 25.67 22.58 26.38
C VAL A 746 25.12 21.56 27.36
N THR A 747 23.89 21.77 27.82
CA THR A 747 23.20 20.84 28.73
C THR A 747 22.66 19.64 27.97
N ALA A 748 22.43 18.52 28.68
CA ALA A 748 21.84 17.31 28.10
C ALA A 748 20.43 17.59 27.49
N ASP A 749 19.66 18.51 28.09
CA ASP A 749 18.34 18.91 27.56
C ASP A 749 18.44 19.71 26.28
N GLU A 750 19.36 20.67 26.21
CA GLU A 750 19.62 21.44 24.99
C GLU A 750 20.12 20.55 23.84
N ARG A 751 21.01 19.61 24.14
CA ARG A 751 21.47 18.60 23.19
C ARG A 751 20.30 17.72 22.70
N ARG A 752 19.41 17.29 23.60
CA ARG A 752 18.22 16.51 23.26
C ARG A 752 17.25 17.30 22.36
N LYS A 753 17.02 18.57 22.67
CA LYS A 753 16.19 19.49 21.86
C LYS A 753 16.81 19.70 20.47
N ALA A 754 18.12 19.93 20.40
CA ALA A 754 18.84 20.08 19.13
C ALA A 754 18.82 18.76 18.32
N LYS A 755 18.95 17.59 18.95
CA LYS A 755 18.78 16.28 18.29
C LYS A 755 17.40 16.18 17.65
N THR A 756 16.35 16.59 18.36
CA THR A 756 14.97 16.54 17.83
C THR A 756 14.78 17.56 16.72
N ALA A 757 15.41 18.73 16.79
CA ALA A 757 15.39 19.73 15.74
C ALA A 757 16.15 19.26 14.49
N ASN A 758 17.37 18.74 14.62
CA ASN A 758 18.18 18.23 13.52
C ASN A 758 17.41 17.19 12.67
N PHE A 759 16.83 16.19 13.30
CA PHE A 759 16.01 15.21 12.58
C PHE A 759 14.66 15.79 12.13
N GLY A 760 13.99 16.54 13.02
CA GLY A 760 12.67 17.08 12.73
C GLY A 760 12.65 18.02 11.52
N ILE A 761 13.65 18.91 11.40
CA ILE A 761 13.72 19.90 10.30
C ILE A 761 13.98 19.20 8.99
N VAL A 762 14.88 18.23 8.95
CA VAL A 762 15.14 17.40 7.76
C VAL A 762 13.87 16.70 7.29
N TYR A 763 13.05 16.20 8.23
CA TYR A 763 11.77 15.56 7.94
C TYR A 763 10.59 16.52 7.78
N GLY A 764 10.85 17.83 7.67
CA GLY A 764 9.84 18.88 7.44
C GLY A 764 8.87 19.05 8.61
N ILE A 765 9.37 18.99 9.84
CA ILE A 765 8.55 19.22 11.04
C ILE A 765 8.02 20.66 11.05
N THR A 766 6.73 20.79 11.35
CA THR A 766 6.13 22.11 11.57
C THR A 766 6.47 22.66 12.97
N THR A 767 6.36 23.96 13.15
CA THR A 767 6.51 24.62 14.47
C THR A 767 5.62 23.96 15.54
N PHE A 768 4.38 23.60 15.15
CA PHE A 768 3.47 22.87 16.04
C PHE A 768 4.00 21.49 16.38
N GLY A 769 4.43 20.71 15.40
CA GLY A 769 4.96 19.36 15.62
C GLY A 769 6.24 19.34 16.47
N LEU A 770 7.10 20.35 16.32
CA LEU A 770 8.30 20.49 17.14
C LEU A 770 7.93 20.87 18.59
N SER A 771 7.06 21.86 18.78
CA SER A 771 6.54 22.29 20.10
C SER A 771 6.02 21.09 20.91
N GLU A 772 5.18 20.26 20.30
CA GLU A 772 4.64 19.03 20.95
C GLU A 772 5.72 18.00 21.30
N ARG A 773 6.70 17.78 20.40
CA ARG A 773 7.75 16.77 20.61
C ARG A 773 8.75 17.10 21.70
N ILE A 774 9.12 18.38 21.84
CA ILE A 774 10.11 18.81 22.83
C ILE A 774 9.49 19.46 24.07
N GLY A 775 8.14 19.61 24.10
CA GLY A 775 7.41 20.14 25.26
C GLY A 775 7.68 21.62 25.52
N VAL A 776 7.81 22.45 24.47
CA VAL A 776 8.04 23.90 24.58
C VAL A 776 6.90 24.69 23.95
N SER A 777 6.86 26.00 24.19
CA SER A 777 5.88 26.88 23.55
C SER A 777 6.08 26.94 22.01
N ARG A 778 5.03 27.29 21.28
CA ARG A 778 5.12 27.47 19.82
C ARG A 778 6.09 28.58 19.44
N SER A 779 6.21 29.62 20.27
CA SER A 779 7.17 30.71 20.05
C SER A 779 8.61 30.22 20.14
N GLU A 780 8.95 29.44 21.18
CA GLU A 780 10.28 28.83 21.35
C GLU A 780 10.59 27.85 20.22
N ALA A 781 9.60 27.01 19.82
CA ALA A 781 9.79 26.08 18.71
C ALA A 781 10.07 26.82 17.40
N LYS A 782 9.41 27.96 17.16
CA LYS A 782 9.66 28.80 15.99
C LYS A 782 11.05 29.43 16.04
N GLU A 783 11.42 30.02 17.16
CA GLU A 783 12.75 30.62 17.38
C GLU A 783 13.86 29.57 17.16
N LEU A 784 13.66 28.35 17.62
CA LEU A 784 14.61 27.24 17.45
C LEU A 784 14.77 26.87 15.96
N ILE A 785 13.69 26.83 15.18
CA ILE A 785 13.73 26.58 13.73
C ILE A 785 14.40 27.75 13.00
N ASP A 786 14.06 28.97 13.35
CA ASP A 786 14.64 30.18 12.73
C ASP A 786 16.17 30.26 13.01
N ASN A 787 16.60 30.04 14.24
CA ASN A 787 18.01 29.99 14.63
C ASN A 787 18.76 28.83 13.96
N TYR A 788 18.10 27.68 13.75
CA TYR A 788 18.68 26.56 13.01
C TYR A 788 19.02 26.96 11.57
N PHE A 789 18.11 27.59 10.85
CA PHE A 789 18.34 28.03 9.47
C PHE A 789 19.28 29.25 9.39
N LEU A 790 19.37 30.05 10.43
CA LEU A 790 20.43 31.09 10.52
C LEU A 790 21.81 30.46 10.69
N THR A 791 21.88 29.38 11.45
CA THR A 791 23.14 28.63 11.68
C THR A 791 23.56 27.82 10.44
N PHE A 792 22.62 27.21 9.76
CA PHE A 792 22.87 26.35 8.61
C PHE A 792 22.09 26.86 7.37
N PRO A 793 22.49 27.99 6.77
CA PRO A 793 21.72 28.63 5.70
C PRO A 793 21.64 27.77 4.43
N HIS A 794 22.71 27.02 4.10
CA HIS A 794 22.73 26.17 2.91
C HIS A 794 21.77 24.97 3.01
N ILE A 795 21.38 24.54 4.20
CA ILE A 795 20.33 23.52 4.38
C ILE A 795 18.98 24.08 3.89
N LYS A 796 18.67 25.35 4.21
CA LYS A 796 17.46 25.99 3.73
C LYS A 796 17.46 26.10 2.20
N GLU A 797 18.55 26.56 1.63
CA GLU A 797 18.74 26.67 0.18
C GLU A 797 18.60 25.29 -0.51
N TYR A 798 19.15 24.23 0.09
CA TYR A 798 18.98 22.86 -0.40
C TYR A 798 17.52 22.42 -0.40
N ILE A 799 16.78 22.65 0.70
CA ILE A 799 15.36 22.30 0.82
C ILE A 799 14.53 23.03 -0.28
N GLU A 800 14.76 24.31 -0.48
CA GLU A 800 14.09 25.11 -1.51
C GLU A 800 14.45 24.58 -2.91
N LYS A 801 15.73 24.40 -3.20
CA LYS A 801 16.22 23.92 -4.49
C LYS A 801 15.68 22.53 -4.85
N VAL A 802 15.73 21.55 -3.93
CA VAL A 802 15.25 20.18 -4.20
C VAL A 802 13.75 20.15 -4.41
N THR A 803 13.00 21.00 -3.67
CA THR A 803 11.55 21.11 -3.83
C THR A 803 11.19 21.72 -5.18
N ASP A 804 11.88 22.78 -5.60
CA ASP A 804 11.66 23.42 -6.89
C ASP A 804 12.05 22.50 -8.06
N THR A 805 13.15 21.77 -7.93
CA THR A 805 13.55 20.72 -8.90
C THR A 805 12.46 19.65 -9.01
N ALA A 806 11.94 19.17 -7.88
CA ALA A 806 10.85 18.19 -7.87
C ALA A 806 9.59 18.73 -8.55
N ARG A 807 9.23 20.01 -8.36
CA ARG A 807 8.09 20.65 -9.05
C ARG A 807 8.25 20.71 -10.56
N GLN A 808 9.48 20.88 -11.04
CA GLN A 808 9.78 20.99 -12.48
C GLN A 808 9.81 19.63 -13.17
N GLN A 809 10.46 18.65 -12.58
CA GLN A 809 10.71 17.35 -13.23
C GLN A 809 9.84 16.20 -12.72
N GLY A 810 9.07 16.40 -11.62
CA GLY A 810 8.15 15.39 -11.07
C GLY A 810 8.80 14.30 -10.23
N TYR A 811 10.12 14.35 -10.00
CA TYR A 811 10.85 13.38 -9.18
C TYR A 811 12.06 14.02 -8.48
N VAL A 812 12.65 13.28 -7.55
CA VAL A 812 13.96 13.55 -6.95
C VAL A 812 14.86 12.33 -7.06
N GLU A 813 16.17 12.52 -6.94
CA GLU A 813 17.17 11.43 -7.07
C GLU A 813 18.10 11.36 -5.85
N THR A 814 18.55 10.14 -5.55
CA THR A 814 19.65 9.89 -4.60
C THR A 814 21.00 10.21 -5.25
N ILE A 815 22.09 10.13 -4.45
CA ILE A 815 23.48 10.22 -4.93
C ILE A 815 23.77 9.17 -6.03
N PHE A 816 23.06 8.03 -5.99
CA PHE A 816 23.22 6.93 -6.95
C PHE A 816 22.13 6.89 -8.02
N HIS A 817 21.46 8.03 -8.26
CA HIS A 817 20.41 8.19 -9.30
C HIS A 817 19.16 7.31 -9.09
N ARG A 818 18.89 6.84 -7.85
CA ARG A 818 17.59 6.24 -7.54
C ARG A 818 16.52 7.31 -7.57
N ARG A 819 15.49 7.13 -8.39
CA ARG A 819 14.39 8.08 -8.54
C ARG A 819 13.27 7.82 -7.54
N ARG A 820 12.74 8.90 -7.01
CA ARG A 820 11.48 8.95 -6.27
C ARG A 820 10.51 9.87 -7.01
N TYR A 821 9.46 9.32 -7.60
CA TYR A 821 8.44 10.10 -8.29
C TYR A 821 7.49 10.76 -7.30
N LEU A 822 7.07 11.99 -7.60
CA LEU A 822 6.26 12.84 -6.73
C LEU A 822 5.09 13.45 -7.52
N PRO A 823 4.11 12.64 -7.94
CA PRO A 823 3.00 13.12 -8.77
C PRO A 823 2.18 14.22 -8.10
N ASP A 824 2.16 14.23 -6.77
CA ASP A 824 1.39 15.16 -5.95
C ASP A 824 2.12 16.46 -5.61
N ILE A 825 3.35 16.68 -6.11
CA ILE A 825 4.19 17.84 -5.74
C ILE A 825 3.57 19.19 -6.13
N ASN A 826 2.77 19.20 -7.19
CA ASN A 826 2.05 20.38 -7.69
C ASN A 826 0.55 20.36 -7.34
N SER A 827 0.11 19.49 -6.43
CA SER A 827 -1.30 19.38 -6.04
C SER A 827 -1.84 20.69 -5.47
N ARG A 828 -3.06 21.04 -5.85
CA ARG A 828 -3.77 22.21 -5.29
C ARG A 828 -4.14 22.03 -3.82
N ASN A 829 -4.28 20.78 -3.37
CA ASN A 829 -4.51 20.46 -1.96
C ASN A 829 -3.22 20.67 -1.17
N ALA A 830 -3.20 21.65 -0.27
CA ALA A 830 -2.03 21.99 0.54
C ALA A 830 -1.54 20.82 1.42
N VAL A 831 -2.43 19.97 1.94
CA VAL A 831 -2.04 18.83 2.79
C VAL A 831 -1.29 17.78 1.97
N VAL A 832 -1.80 17.46 0.78
CA VAL A 832 -1.21 16.52 -0.17
C VAL A 832 0.12 17.07 -0.69
N ARG A 833 0.13 18.34 -1.12
CA ARG A 833 1.35 19.02 -1.59
C ARG A 833 2.44 19.05 -0.51
N ASN A 834 2.10 19.47 0.71
CA ASN A 834 3.07 19.51 1.82
C ASN A 834 3.64 18.14 2.16
N PHE A 835 2.84 17.07 1.97
CA PHE A 835 3.34 15.70 2.13
C PHE A 835 4.33 15.33 1.02
N ALA A 836 4.04 15.69 -0.24
CA ALA A 836 4.95 15.48 -1.36
C ALA A 836 6.24 16.30 -1.22
N GLU A 837 6.17 17.56 -0.77
CA GLU A 837 7.32 18.42 -0.49
C GLU A 837 8.23 17.81 0.60
N ARG A 838 7.68 17.26 1.67
CA ARG A 838 8.46 16.53 2.68
C ARG A 838 9.15 15.31 2.08
N ASN A 839 8.47 14.56 1.23
CA ASN A 839 9.06 13.42 0.54
C ASN A 839 10.17 13.84 -0.43
N ALA A 840 10.05 15.01 -1.08
CA ALA A 840 11.09 15.58 -1.94
C ALA A 840 12.41 15.80 -1.21
N VAL A 841 12.35 16.28 0.03
CA VAL A 841 13.53 16.51 0.88
C VAL A 841 14.09 15.20 1.45
N ASN A 842 13.20 14.31 1.93
CA ASN A 842 13.61 13.09 2.64
C ASN A 842 14.15 12.00 1.72
N ALA A 843 13.57 11.84 0.51
CA ALA A 843 13.89 10.72 -0.35
C ALA A 843 15.35 10.69 -0.82
N PRO A 844 15.98 11.81 -1.22
CA PRO A 844 17.41 11.81 -1.55
C PRO A 844 18.29 11.39 -0.39
N ILE A 845 17.97 11.80 0.83
CA ILE A 845 18.76 11.50 2.04
C ILE A 845 18.61 10.04 2.45
N GLN A 846 17.37 9.60 2.67
CA GLN A 846 17.08 8.22 3.11
C GLN A 846 17.46 7.19 2.05
N GLY A 847 17.22 7.51 0.77
CA GLY A 847 17.56 6.63 -0.32
C GLY A 847 19.07 6.50 -0.50
N SER A 848 19.83 7.58 -0.39
CA SER A 848 21.30 7.51 -0.42
C SER A 848 21.87 6.72 0.76
N ALA A 849 21.30 6.86 1.96
CA ALA A 849 21.68 6.04 3.12
C ALA A 849 21.43 4.54 2.86
N ALA A 850 20.28 4.20 2.27
CA ALA A 850 19.96 2.83 1.88
C ALA A 850 20.91 2.27 0.81
N ASP A 851 21.30 3.08 -0.17
CA ASP A 851 22.24 2.66 -1.21
C ASP A 851 23.66 2.48 -0.66
N ILE A 852 24.09 3.34 0.28
CA ILE A 852 25.41 3.25 0.95
C ILE A 852 25.51 1.96 1.77
N ILE A 853 24.52 1.62 2.59
CA ILE A 853 24.57 0.38 3.38
C ILE A 853 24.53 -0.86 2.48
N LYS A 854 23.77 -0.85 1.37
CA LYS A 854 23.79 -1.93 0.39
C LYS A 854 25.17 -2.14 -0.22
N LEU A 855 25.86 -1.06 -0.58
CA LEU A 855 27.23 -1.11 -1.08
C LEU A 855 28.20 -1.68 -0.04
N ALA A 856 28.05 -1.26 1.23
CA ALA A 856 28.85 -1.82 2.32
C ALA A 856 28.62 -3.33 2.46
N MET A 857 27.37 -3.78 2.47
CA MET A 857 27.00 -5.21 2.53
C MET A 857 27.66 -6.02 1.40
N ILE A 858 27.58 -5.52 0.14
CA ILE A 858 28.16 -6.16 -1.03
C ILE A 858 29.69 -6.29 -0.88
N ARG A 859 30.37 -5.22 -0.45
CA ARG A 859 31.83 -5.20 -0.31
C ARG A 859 32.29 -6.09 0.85
N ILE A 860 31.61 -6.04 1.99
CA ILE A 860 31.91 -6.91 3.14
C ILE A 860 31.74 -8.37 2.75
N ALA A 861 30.62 -8.76 2.15
CA ALA A 861 30.39 -10.14 1.72
C ALA A 861 31.45 -10.62 0.71
N ARG A 862 31.85 -9.77 -0.23
CA ARG A 862 32.93 -10.06 -1.17
C ARG A 862 34.28 -10.28 -0.45
N ARG A 863 34.63 -9.37 0.48
CA ARG A 863 35.87 -9.47 1.24
C ARG A 863 35.91 -10.72 2.13
N PHE A 864 34.80 -11.05 2.81
CA PHE A 864 34.72 -12.28 3.58
C PHE A 864 35.02 -13.53 2.74
N LYS A 865 34.48 -13.56 1.54
CA LYS A 865 34.69 -14.66 0.59
C LYS A 865 36.15 -14.71 0.05
N GLU A 866 36.73 -13.56 -0.33
CA GLU A 866 38.10 -13.44 -0.80
C GLU A 866 39.12 -13.85 0.26
N GLU A 867 38.84 -13.51 1.54
CA GLU A 867 39.70 -13.80 2.68
C GLU A 867 39.44 -15.19 3.31
N GLY A 868 38.46 -15.94 2.78
CA GLY A 868 38.09 -17.27 3.26
C GLY A 868 37.56 -17.33 4.69
N LEU A 869 36.85 -16.24 5.13
CA LEU A 869 36.28 -16.18 6.47
C LEU A 869 35.05 -17.06 6.59
N ARG A 870 34.85 -17.64 7.77
CA ARG A 870 33.70 -18.47 8.15
C ARG A 870 32.60 -17.64 8.83
N SER A 871 32.96 -16.48 9.36
CA SER A 871 32.05 -15.52 9.99
C SER A 871 30.99 -15.03 9.02
N GLN A 872 29.78 -14.78 9.49
CA GLN A 872 28.61 -14.57 8.66
C GLN A 872 27.89 -13.27 9.00
N MET A 873 27.42 -12.55 7.97
CA MET A 873 26.43 -11.50 8.13
C MET A 873 25.06 -12.15 8.31
N ILE A 874 24.33 -11.80 9.38
CA ILE A 874 23.07 -12.46 9.74
C ILE A 874 21.85 -11.55 9.69
N LEU A 875 21.99 -10.26 10.00
CA LEU A 875 20.90 -9.30 10.01
C LEU A 875 21.32 -7.93 9.47
N GLN A 876 20.37 -7.22 8.87
CA GLN A 876 20.45 -5.81 8.56
C GLN A 876 19.22 -5.12 9.16
N VAL A 877 19.39 -4.11 9.99
CA VAL A 877 18.32 -3.37 10.68
C VAL A 877 18.59 -1.87 10.57
N HIS A 878 17.82 -1.17 9.73
CA HIS A 878 17.99 0.25 9.41
C HIS A 878 19.38 0.57 8.83
N ASP A 879 20.27 1.12 9.62
CA ASP A 879 21.68 1.49 9.33
C ASP A 879 22.69 0.58 10.02
N GLU A 880 22.24 -0.50 10.66
CA GLU A 880 23.00 -1.49 11.43
C GLU A 880 23.18 -2.80 10.65
N LEU A 881 24.39 -3.38 10.72
CA LEU A 881 24.75 -4.72 10.25
C LEU A 881 25.16 -5.59 11.42
N ASN A 882 24.64 -6.83 11.47
CA ASN A 882 24.89 -7.76 12.54
C ASN A 882 25.52 -9.05 12.02
N PHE A 883 26.48 -9.58 12.77
CA PHE A 883 27.32 -10.71 12.37
C PHE A 883 27.41 -11.75 13.48
N SER A 884 27.55 -13.02 13.08
CA SER A 884 28.00 -14.14 13.91
C SER A 884 29.45 -14.40 13.58
N VAL A 885 30.38 -14.17 14.54
CA VAL A 885 31.82 -14.08 14.28
C VAL A 885 32.57 -15.10 15.11
N TYR A 886 33.43 -15.87 14.43
CA TYR A 886 34.36 -16.78 15.13
C TYR A 886 35.44 -15.99 15.87
N PRO A 887 35.77 -16.35 17.13
CA PRO A 887 36.72 -15.57 17.94
C PRO A 887 38.09 -15.37 17.27
N GLU A 888 38.58 -16.35 16.51
CA GLU A 888 39.84 -16.26 15.78
C GLU A 888 39.80 -15.30 14.58
N GLU A 889 38.61 -14.90 14.11
CA GLU A 889 38.44 -13.98 12.98
C GLU A 889 38.08 -12.56 13.43
N LYS A 890 37.93 -12.33 14.75
CA LYS A 890 37.44 -11.11 15.38
C LYS A 890 38.08 -9.83 14.85
N ASP A 891 39.39 -9.70 14.99
CA ASP A 891 40.12 -8.50 14.60
C ASP A 891 40.05 -8.25 13.09
N LYS A 892 40.04 -9.32 12.32
CA LYS A 892 39.96 -9.26 10.86
C LYS A 892 38.57 -8.82 10.40
N VAL A 893 37.52 -9.39 10.98
CA VAL A 893 36.12 -9.03 10.68
C VAL A 893 35.88 -7.56 11.04
N GLU A 894 36.22 -7.10 12.23
CA GLU A 894 36.07 -5.71 12.66
C GLU A 894 36.82 -4.76 11.72
N SER A 895 38.05 -5.07 11.36
CA SER A 895 38.84 -4.25 10.41
C SER A 895 38.17 -4.16 9.02
N ILE A 896 37.70 -5.29 8.49
CA ILE A 896 37.02 -5.30 7.15
C ILE A 896 35.71 -4.53 7.23
N VAL A 897 34.87 -4.81 8.21
CA VAL A 897 33.53 -4.19 8.31
C VAL A 897 33.66 -2.68 8.50
N THR A 898 34.50 -2.24 9.43
CA THR A 898 34.73 -0.81 9.68
C THR A 898 35.26 -0.10 8.43
N TYR A 899 36.23 -0.72 7.74
CA TYR A 899 36.81 -0.15 6.52
C TYR A 899 35.80 -0.06 5.38
N GLU A 900 35.09 -1.13 5.07
CA GLU A 900 34.15 -1.16 3.95
C GLU A 900 32.92 -0.28 4.20
N MET A 901 32.46 -0.16 5.44
CA MET A 901 31.41 0.80 5.80
C MET A 901 31.91 2.24 5.66
N ALA A 902 33.12 2.56 6.13
CA ALA A 902 33.70 3.90 6.00
C ALA A 902 33.99 4.30 4.54
N GLN A 903 34.33 3.35 3.68
CA GLN A 903 34.68 3.57 2.28
C GLN A 903 33.55 3.24 1.30
N ALA A 904 32.34 2.96 1.78
CA ALA A 904 31.21 2.59 0.91
C ALA A 904 30.86 3.68 -0.13
N CYS A 905 30.97 4.94 0.27
CA CYS A 905 30.76 6.10 -0.60
C CYS A 905 31.67 7.25 -0.21
N ARG A 906 32.16 8.00 -1.21
CA ARG A 906 32.95 9.20 -0.94
C ARG A 906 32.02 10.40 -0.78
N LEU A 907 31.95 10.94 0.45
CA LEU A 907 31.26 12.17 0.78
C LEU A 907 32.26 13.26 1.22
N ASP A 908 31.82 14.52 1.31
CA ASP A 908 32.63 15.63 1.85
C ASP A 908 32.83 15.52 3.38
N VAL A 909 32.12 14.61 4.01
CA VAL A 909 32.24 14.25 5.43
C VAL A 909 32.60 12.76 5.56
N PRO A 910 33.38 12.36 6.58
CA PRO A 910 33.71 10.95 6.77
C PRO A 910 32.46 10.13 7.12
N LEU A 911 32.34 8.93 6.58
CA LEU A 911 31.42 7.91 7.09
C LEU A 911 32.08 7.19 8.26
N VAL A 912 31.35 7.00 9.35
CA VAL A 912 31.83 6.37 10.57
C VAL A 912 30.82 5.29 10.98
N ALA A 913 31.33 4.11 11.31
CA ALA A 913 30.56 3.03 11.90
C ALA A 913 30.94 2.86 13.36
N ASP A 914 29.97 2.86 14.25
CA ASP A 914 30.14 2.52 15.67
C ASP A 914 30.01 1.00 15.80
N CYS A 915 31.00 0.34 16.42
CA CYS A 915 31.07 -1.12 16.50
C CYS A 915 30.98 -1.59 17.96
N GLY A 916 30.31 -2.74 18.16
CA GLY A 916 30.20 -3.35 19.47
C GLY A 916 30.22 -4.87 19.41
N TRP A 917 30.64 -5.49 20.52
CA TRP A 917 30.76 -6.94 20.70
C TRP A 917 29.98 -7.41 21.92
N GLY A 918 29.42 -8.61 21.87
CA GLY A 918 28.68 -9.17 22.98
C GLY A 918 28.33 -10.64 22.79
N ASN A 919 27.65 -11.22 23.76
CA ASN A 919 27.11 -12.58 23.68
C ASN A 919 25.71 -12.60 23.05
N ASN A 920 25.14 -11.44 22.82
CA ASN A 920 23.82 -11.26 22.24
C ASN A 920 23.71 -9.86 21.59
N TRP A 921 22.65 -9.64 20.87
CA TRP A 921 22.43 -8.38 20.16
C TRP A 921 22.35 -7.16 21.09
N LEU A 922 21.80 -7.30 22.31
CA LEU A 922 21.70 -6.16 23.23
C LEU A 922 23.09 -5.71 23.75
N GLU A 923 23.97 -6.65 24.03
CA GLU A 923 25.33 -6.36 24.53
C GLU A 923 26.21 -5.74 23.44
N ALA A 924 25.97 -6.13 22.18
CA ALA A 924 26.76 -5.67 21.04
C ALA A 924 26.28 -4.31 20.47
N HIS A 925 25.11 -3.77 20.90
CA HIS A 925 24.51 -2.54 20.32
C HIS A 925 24.68 -1.31 21.27
#